data_a89f4d69784ea9bec0f7e2b1ca42a9ee
#
_entry.id   a89f4d69784ea9bec0f7e2b1ca42a9ee
#
_cell.length_a   1.000
_cell.length_b   1.000
_cell.length_c   1.000
_cell.angle_alpha   90.00
_cell.angle_beta   90.00
_cell.angle_gamma   90.00
#
_symmetry.space_group_name_H-M   'P 1'
#
loop_
_entity.id
_entity.type
_entity.pdbx_description
1 polymer ?
#
loop_
_entity_poly.entity_id
_entity_poly.type
_entity_poly.pdbx_seq_one_letter_code
_entity_poly.pdbx_strand_id
1 'polypeptide(L)'
;MGAEAATPARNSFFVAAVAWLLYVIVNKAGTEGGDAGGPQGVPAGGRRCDEREHGVPRSGGPSITAPAEKQSFNFEALPPAQLKLANALVAEGQAHLFEAWDGDVTAPLFAQLATLDANYADGGLPGYVRNARKLLADAKSGVNPLEGKVPVATEGHELDLSDAEAFAEADAAGAAEAARGVAYVLVAGGLGERLGYNGIKLELPTETITGRCFLARYIEHILALGPTSELVLMVSADTRAGTERLLADHGNFGMPAAQLHIVQQEKVASIEDNDARLALKRDKATKAPLAPAALQTKPHGHGDVHSLLHQAGLVAQWQQSGVKWVVFFQDTNALMFRSLPAVLGTSARHGLAMNSVCVPRKAGEAIGAIMTLRDAADGQEQMVNVEYNQIDPLLKAQTAGAGGGAGAVGDADLPSTGFSKYPGSINQIVLGTAAYARQLARTGGAVPEFVNPKYVPGSANTQFKKPTRLESMMQDAALTFGEDGESVSFTRISAPGVGQRAIFSPVKNSLKEAAAKSAKGLPPHSAASGEHDVFRANADALRLVGARLAWEEQKLHFGGVSFAAGAHVVLSPSFAPTLAVLKSRFSSPARVSVTRRSTLVVEGAGVTIDSLELDGVLVIDASEADPSVTLAVRFARPVVNKGWELVKLGADEEERARLREEGQGHLDAAQLELQLEQLQMRGYRLQKMETDPKYVVTLKGRGKSSGRFVLDESGLHEE
;
A
#
# COMPACT_ATOMS: atom_id res chain seq x y z
N MET A 1 47.82 -26.33 -11.13
CA MET A 1 46.89 -26.84 -10.10
C MET A 1 45.96 -25.71 -9.79
N GLY A 2 44.89 -25.64 -10.55
CA GLY A 2 43.84 -24.61 -10.45
C GLY A 2 42.63 -25.24 -9.82
N ALA A 3 41.99 -24.53 -8.92
CA ALA A 3 40.69 -24.88 -8.41
C ALA A 3 39.68 -23.96 -9.15
N GLU A 4 38.94 -24.54 -10.07
CA GLU A 4 37.77 -23.89 -10.67
C GLU A 4 36.63 -23.88 -9.68
N ALA A 5 36.19 -22.66 -9.32
CA ALA A 5 34.96 -22.45 -8.59
C ALA A 5 33.78 -22.46 -9.57
N ALA A 6 32.93 -23.45 -9.47
CA ALA A 6 31.72 -23.58 -10.26
C ALA A 6 30.69 -22.51 -9.83
N THR A 7 30.29 -21.68 -10.76
CA THR A 7 29.17 -20.74 -10.64
C THR A 7 27.84 -21.47 -10.84
N PRO A 8 26.84 -21.33 -9.96
CA PRO A 8 25.55 -21.99 -10.21
C PRO A 8 24.77 -21.27 -11.32
N ALA A 9 24.28 -22.04 -12.26
CA ALA A 9 23.49 -21.62 -13.41
C ALA A 9 22.15 -20.99 -12.94
N ARG A 10 21.90 -19.75 -13.39
CA ARG A 10 20.62 -19.07 -13.26
C ARG A 10 19.59 -19.68 -14.21
N ASN A 11 18.54 -20.27 -13.69
CA ASN A 11 17.45 -20.88 -14.45
C ASN A 11 16.39 -19.83 -14.86
N SER A 12 15.89 -20.03 -16.04
CA SER A 12 15.03 -19.20 -16.88
C SER A 12 13.65 -18.85 -16.33
N PHE A 13 13.23 -17.62 -16.48
CA PHE A 13 11.98 -17.04 -15.99
C PHE A 13 10.69 -17.46 -16.73
N PHE A 14 10.73 -18.00 -17.91
CA PHE A 14 9.52 -18.35 -18.68
C PHE A 14 8.91 -19.72 -18.32
N VAL A 15 9.65 -20.57 -17.63
CA VAL A 15 9.15 -21.84 -17.06
C VAL A 15 8.81 -21.66 -15.57
N ALA A 16 9.27 -20.61 -14.95
CA ALA A 16 9.24 -20.37 -13.51
C ALA A 16 7.94 -19.75 -12.96
N ALA A 17 7.00 -19.26 -13.78
CA ALA A 17 5.68 -18.88 -13.30
C ALA A 17 4.87 -20.09 -12.76
N VAL A 18 5.35 -21.28 -13.00
CA VAL A 18 4.76 -22.55 -12.54
C VAL A 18 5.66 -23.26 -11.51
N ALA A 19 6.95 -22.97 -11.46
CA ALA A 19 7.91 -23.67 -10.59
C ALA A 19 8.19 -22.97 -9.24
N TRP A 20 7.58 -21.82 -8.97
CA TRP A 20 7.93 -20.97 -7.84
C TRP A 20 7.39 -21.38 -6.48
N LEU A 21 6.69 -22.46 -6.40
CA LEU A 21 5.93 -22.84 -5.23
C LEU A 21 6.50 -24.00 -4.39
N LEU A 22 7.74 -24.41 -4.52
CA LEU A 22 8.24 -25.67 -3.96
C LEU A 22 9.06 -25.61 -2.65
N TYR A 23 9.00 -24.51 -1.85
CA TYR A 23 9.91 -24.49 -0.67
C TYR A 23 9.34 -23.90 0.64
N VAL A 24 8.17 -24.28 1.07
CA VAL A 24 7.65 -23.77 2.37
C VAL A 24 7.08 -24.80 3.34
N ILE A 25 7.27 -26.11 3.18
CA ILE A 25 6.83 -27.05 4.22
C ILE A 25 7.92 -28.06 4.57
N VAL A 26 8.82 -27.70 5.46
CA VAL A 26 9.44 -28.66 6.41
C VAL A 26 9.63 -27.91 7.73
N ASN A 27 8.62 -27.91 8.59
CA ASN A 27 8.74 -27.96 10.05
C ASN A 27 7.42 -27.59 10.73
N LYS A 28 6.48 -28.52 10.76
CA LYS A 28 5.53 -28.72 11.86
C LYS A 28 4.81 -30.06 11.68
N ALA A 29 5.44 -31.11 12.10
CA ALA A 29 4.77 -32.37 12.41
C ALA A 29 5.11 -32.77 13.84
N GLY A 30 4.11 -33.05 14.61
CA GLY A 30 4.14 -33.62 15.95
C GLY A 30 3.12 -32.97 16.84
N THR A 31 2.00 -33.50 17.17
CA THR A 31 1.54 -34.73 17.76
C THR A 31 0.01 -34.75 17.83
N GLU A 32 -0.61 -35.79 17.40
CA GLU A 32 -1.63 -36.64 18.01
C GLU A 32 -2.88 -35.99 18.64
N GLY A 33 -4.14 -36.43 18.49
CA GLY A 33 -4.73 -37.65 17.97
C GLY A 33 -6.13 -37.79 18.62
N GLY A 34 -7.09 -38.37 17.88
CA GLY A 34 -8.31 -39.04 18.36
C GLY A 34 -9.42 -38.14 18.91
N ASP A 35 -10.68 -38.34 18.68
CA ASP A 35 -11.49 -39.38 18.15
C ASP A 35 -12.93 -38.85 17.92
N ALA A 36 -13.72 -39.57 17.18
CA ALA A 36 -15.02 -39.28 16.61
C ALA A 36 -16.21 -39.27 17.58
N GLY A 37 -17.31 -38.61 17.17
CA GLY A 37 -18.63 -38.84 17.73
C GLY A 37 -19.66 -37.72 17.48
N GLY A 38 -20.42 -37.74 16.41
CA GLY A 38 -21.74 -37.09 16.35
C GLY A 38 -22.85 -38.11 16.52
N PRO A 39 -24.11 -37.82 16.21
CA PRO A 39 -24.96 -36.66 16.46
C PRO A 39 -26.30 -36.99 17.14
N GLN A 40 -27.24 -36.04 17.21
CA GLN A 40 -28.70 -36.08 17.50
C GLN A 40 -29.07 -35.23 18.71
N GLY A 41 -30.06 -34.37 18.75
CA GLY A 41 -31.36 -34.24 18.14
C GLY A 41 -32.11 -33.21 19.00
N VAL A 42 -32.93 -32.41 18.35
CA VAL A 42 -33.89 -31.44 18.94
C VAL A 42 -35.04 -32.18 19.58
N PRO A 43 -35.76 -31.68 20.63
CA PRO A 43 -36.96 -30.92 20.29
C PRO A 43 -37.31 -29.72 21.21
N ALA A 44 -38.21 -28.92 20.65
CA ALA A 44 -38.82 -27.73 21.18
C ALA A 44 -39.79 -28.03 22.36
N GLY A 45 -40.02 -27.00 23.18
CA GLY A 45 -41.08 -26.98 24.16
C GLY A 45 -41.22 -25.64 24.84
N GLY A 46 -42.16 -24.82 24.39
CA GLY A 46 -42.53 -23.56 25.00
C GLY A 46 -43.38 -23.73 26.27
N ARG A 47 -43.41 -22.71 27.11
CA ARG A 47 -44.57 -22.26 27.90
C ARG A 47 -44.46 -20.85 28.39
N ARG A 48 -45.60 -20.19 28.38
CA ARG A 48 -45.90 -18.79 28.74
C ARG A 48 -46.11 -18.61 30.25
N CYS A 49 -46.09 -17.30 30.61
CA CYS A 49 -46.82 -16.57 31.70
C CYS A 49 -46.32 -16.76 33.12
N ASP A 50 -46.06 -15.69 33.87
CA ASP A 50 -47.05 -14.82 34.50
C ASP A 50 -46.41 -13.56 35.13
N GLU A 51 -47.20 -12.49 35.06
CA GLU A 51 -47.00 -11.20 35.71
C GLU A 51 -47.18 -11.30 37.22
N ARG A 52 -46.40 -10.52 37.99
CA ARG A 52 -46.91 -9.85 39.20
C ARG A 52 -46.08 -8.64 39.57
N GLU A 53 -46.77 -7.53 39.66
CA GLU A 53 -46.37 -6.24 40.23
C GLU A 53 -45.98 -6.38 41.69
N HIS A 54 -45.08 -5.53 42.17
CA HIS A 54 -45.19 -4.64 43.29
C HIS A 54 -43.87 -4.01 43.69
N GLY A 55 -43.86 -2.69 43.81
CA GLY A 55 -43.34 -1.96 44.94
C GLY A 55 -42.17 -1.01 44.67
N VAL A 56 -42.47 0.25 44.40
CA VAL A 56 -41.53 1.38 44.50
C VAL A 56 -41.32 1.71 45.97
N PRO A 57 -40.12 1.99 46.44
CA PRO A 57 -39.90 3.15 47.26
C PRO A 57 -38.81 4.10 46.78
N ARG A 58 -39.01 5.33 47.15
CA ARG A 58 -38.34 6.57 46.76
C ARG A 58 -36.96 6.77 47.36
N SER A 59 -36.15 7.54 46.59
CA SER A 59 -35.19 8.55 47.04
C SER A 59 -34.06 8.16 47.98
N GLY A 60 -32.86 8.14 47.43
CA GLY A 60 -31.60 8.35 48.17
C GLY A 60 -30.64 9.13 47.27
N GLY A 61 -30.23 10.29 47.73
CA GLY A 61 -29.34 11.23 47.03
C GLY A 61 -27.95 10.66 46.76
N PRO A 62 -27.11 11.37 45.98
CA PRO A 62 -25.83 10.85 45.52
C PRO A 62 -24.89 10.66 46.74
N SER A 63 -24.57 9.41 47.01
CA SER A 63 -23.48 9.04 47.91
C SER A 63 -22.16 9.41 47.22
N ILE A 64 -21.44 10.33 47.81
CA ILE A 64 -20.03 10.59 47.49
C ILE A 64 -19.28 9.31 47.83
N THR A 65 -18.91 8.54 46.80
CA THR A 65 -18.05 7.39 46.96
C THR A 65 -16.68 7.85 47.45
N ALA A 66 -16.27 7.31 48.59
CA ALA A 66 -14.95 7.47 49.19
C ALA A 66 -13.86 7.11 48.16
N PRO A 67 -12.65 7.69 48.24
CA PRO A 67 -11.54 7.37 47.33
C PRO A 67 -11.26 5.87 47.43
N ALA A 68 -11.17 5.23 46.24
CA ALA A 68 -10.84 3.80 46.12
C ALA A 68 -9.62 3.48 46.98
N GLU A 69 -9.76 2.48 47.86
CA GLU A 69 -8.64 1.93 48.63
C GLU A 69 -7.49 1.64 47.64
N LYS A 70 -6.28 2.13 47.99
CA LYS A 70 -5.06 1.83 47.24
C LYS A 70 -4.84 0.33 47.32
N GLN A 71 -5.15 -0.41 46.24
CA GLN A 71 -4.74 -1.80 46.09
C GLN A 71 -3.23 -1.85 46.24
N SER A 72 -2.71 -2.47 47.28
CA SER A 72 -1.28 -2.71 47.48
C SER A 72 -0.92 -4.01 46.78
N PHE A 73 -0.26 -3.90 45.60
CA PHE A 73 0.35 -5.05 44.93
C PHE A 73 1.71 -5.33 45.57
N ASN A 74 1.97 -6.60 45.90
CA ASN A 74 3.28 -6.99 46.40
C ASN A 74 4.23 -7.27 45.24
N PHE A 75 5.00 -6.26 44.83
CA PHE A 75 6.00 -6.34 43.79
C PHE A 75 7.43 -6.58 44.27
N GLU A 76 7.61 -7.04 45.55
CA GLU A 76 8.94 -7.15 46.20
C GLU A 76 9.98 -8.01 45.45
N ALA A 77 9.52 -8.92 44.58
CA ALA A 77 10.38 -9.80 43.80
C ALA A 77 10.79 -9.22 42.42
N LEU A 78 10.26 -8.04 42.05
CA LEU A 78 10.55 -7.48 40.72
C LEU A 78 11.93 -6.81 40.64
N PRO A 79 12.63 -6.93 39.50
CA PRO A 79 13.77 -6.09 39.19
C PRO A 79 13.41 -4.60 39.27
N PRO A 80 14.35 -3.71 39.69
CA PRO A 80 14.03 -2.30 39.95
C PRO A 80 13.39 -1.57 38.77
N ALA A 81 13.79 -1.87 37.52
CA ALA A 81 13.20 -1.26 36.32
C ALA A 81 11.74 -1.70 36.11
N GLN A 82 11.43 -2.97 36.31
CA GLN A 82 10.07 -3.50 36.20
C GLN A 82 9.18 -2.97 37.32
N LEU A 83 9.71 -2.88 38.57
CA LEU A 83 9.02 -2.27 39.67
C LEU A 83 8.66 -0.80 39.40
N LYS A 84 9.58 -0.02 38.86
CA LYS A 84 9.32 1.37 38.46
C LYS A 84 8.19 1.48 37.44
N LEU A 85 8.24 0.64 36.38
CA LEU A 85 7.21 0.60 35.33
C LEU A 85 5.84 0.17 35.89
N ALA A 86 5.80 -0.89 36.72
CA ALA A 86 4.57 -1.36 37.34
C ALA A 86 3.90 -0.25 38.18
N ASN A 87 4.66 0.39 39.06
CA ASN A 87 4.17 1.50 39.88
C ASN A 87 3.67 2.67 39.06
N ALA A 88 4.37 3.04 37.97
CA ALA A 88 3.95 4.08 37.05
C ALA A 88 2.63 3.72 36.33
N LEU A 89 2.47 2.48 35.92
CA LEU A 89 1.22 1.99 35.30
C LEU A 89 0.06 1.94 36.28
N VAL A 90 0.29 1.52 37.53
CA VAL A 90 -0.72 1.56 38.57
C VAL A 90 -1.16 3.02 38.83
N ALA A 91 -0.22 3.95 38.89
CA ALA A 91 -0.52 5.37 39.05
C ALA A 91 -1.36 5.93 37.88
N GLU A 92 -1.18 5.39 36.68
CA GLU A 92 -2.01 5.71 35.51
C GLU A 92 -3.30 4.86 35.40
N GLY A 93 -3.74 4.22 36.51
CA GLY A 93 -5.01 3.49 36.55
C GLY A 93 -4.99 2.11 35.89
N GLN A 94 -3.81 1.53 35.64
CA GLN A 94 -3.68 0.23 34.97
C GLN A 94 -3.51 -0.93 35.97
N ALA A 95 -4.04 -0.82 37.20
CA ALA A 95 -3.93 -1.83 38.23
C ALA A 95 -4.43 -3.22 37.81
N HIS A 96 -5.44 -3.27 36.92
CA HIS A 96 -6.03 -4.52 36.39
C HIS A 96 -5.03 -5.43 35.67
N LEU A 97 -3.90 -4.90 35.19
CA LEU A 97 -2.85 -5.69 34.58
C LEU A 97 -2.19 -6.64 35.59
N PHE A 98 -2.29 -6.35 36.86
CA PHE A 98 -1.61 -7.03 37.95
C PHE A 98 -2.56 -7.76 38.91
N GLU A 99 -3.88 -7.77 38.66
CA GLU A 99 -4.90 -8.41 39.52
C GLU A 99 -4.70 -9.92 39.66
N ALA A 100 -4.17 -10.58 38.61
CA ALA A 100 -3.88 -12.02 38.64
C ALA A 100 -2.37 -12.28 38.83
N TRP A 101 -1.74 -11.55 39.73
CA TRP A 101 -0.30 -11.63 39.95
C TRP A 101 0.13 -12.99 40.52
N ASP A 102 0.89 -13.73 39.73
CA ASP A 102 1.65 -14.91 40.10
C ASP A 102 3.04 -14.80 39.43
N GLY A 103 4.10 -14.71 40.22
CA GLY A 103 5.44 -14.31 39.81
C GLY A 103 5.97 -14.97 38.54
N ASP A 104 5.80 -16.27 38.40
CA ASP A 104 6.29 -17.02 37.25
C ASP A 104 5.38 -16.87 36.00
N VAL A 105 4.07 -16.73 36.22
CA VAL A 105 3.07 -16.61 35.16
C VAL A 105 3.06 -15.21 34.52
N THR A 106 3.59 -14.20 35.21
CA THR A 106 3.58 -12.81 34.78
C THR A 106 4.86 -12.34 34.10
N ALA A 107 5.94 -13.14 34.12
CA ALA A 107 7.20 -12.79 33.47
C ALA A 107 7.03 -12.43 31.97
N PRO A 108 6.22 -13.15 31.15
CA PRO A 108 5.97 -12.78 29.76
C PRO A 108 5.24 -11.42 29.60
N LEU A 109 4.33 -11.10 30.52
CA LEU A 109 3.64 -9.79 30.52
C LEU A 109 4.65 -8.66 30.75
N PHE A 110 5.55 -8.80 31.72
CA PHE A 110 6.57 -7.79 31.98
C PHE A 110 7.56 -7.60 30.85
N ALA A 111 7.95 -8.68 30.16
CA ALA A 111 8.78 -8.58 28.96
C ALA A 111 8.06 -7.76 27.87
N GLN A 112 6.76 -8.00 27.68
CA GLN A 112 5.94 -7.24 26.73
C GLN A 112 5.78 -5.78 27.16
N LEU A 113 5.49 -5.50 28.43
CA LEU A 113 5.37 -4.15 28.99
C LEU A 113 6.67 -3.36 28.80
N ALA A 114 7.82 -3.97 29.10
CA ALA A 114 9.12 -3.34 28.92
C ALA A 114 9.43 -3.01 27.45
N THR A 115 9.04 -3.89 26.53
CA THR A 115 9.19 -3.64 25.09
C THR A 115 8.31 -2.47 24.64
N LEU A 116 7.06 -2.45 25.05
CA LEU A 116 6.12 -1.36 24.68
C LEU A 116 6.53 -0.02 25.33
N ASP A 117 7.09 -0.05 26.52
CA ASP A 117 7.61 1.14 27.21
C ASP A 117 8.81 1.72 26.49
N ALA A 118 9.74 0.86 26.08
CA ALA A 118 10.95 1.28 25.35
C ALA A 118 10.64 1.84 23.96
N ASN A 119 9.58 1.34 23.31
CA ASN A 119 9.22 1.71 21.94
C ASN A 119 8.38 2.99 21.84
N TYR A 120 7.83 3.50 22.92
CA TYR A 120 7.07 4.75 22.90
C TYR A 120 7.94 5.91 23.42
N ALA A 121 8.33 6.80 22.50
CA ALA A 121 9.34 7.83 22.78
C ALA A 121 8.90 8.87 23.83
N ASP A 122 7.61 9.23 23.90
CA ASP A 122 7.11 10.28 24.77
C ASP A 122 6.66 9.73 26.14
N GLY A 123 7.62 9.48 27.01
CA GLY A 123 7.38 9.05 28.39
C GLY A 123 6.99 7.58 28.55
N GLY A 124 7.34 6.73 27.59
CA GLY A 124 7.11 5.30 27.63
C GLY A 124 5.62 4.91 27.66
N LEU A 125 5.33 3.71 28.10
CA LEU A 125 3.94 3.21 28.17
C LEU A 125 3.03 4.05 29.09
N PRO A 126 3.47 4.62 30.21
CA PRO A 126 2.68 5.61 30.98
C PRO A 126 2.38 6.89 30.17
N GLY A 127 3.32 7.36 29.35
CA GLY A 127 3.11 8.48 28.44
C GLY A 127 2.05 8.18 27.38
N TYR A 128 2.12 6.99 26.80
CA TYR A 128 1.10 6.47 25.88
C TYR A 128 -0.32 6.50 26.49
N VAL A 129 -0.46 6.02 27.74
CA VAL A 129 -1.75 6.02 28.44
C VAL A 129 -2.28 7.45 28.67
N ARG A 130 -1.41 8.39 29.08
CA ARG A 130 -1.80 9.80 29.27
C ARG A 130 -2.26 10.44 27.97
N ASN A 131 -1.49 10.27 26.90
CA ASN A 131 -1.84 10.82 25.57
C ASN A 131 -3.14 10.20 25.03
N ALA A 132 -3.28 8.87 25.17
CA ALA A 132 -4.50 8.17 24.79
C ALA A 132 -5.74 8.69 25.53
N ARG A 133 -5.63 8.90 26.84
CA ARG A 133 -6.73 9.44 27.66
C ARG A 133 -7.16 10.84 27.21
N LYS A 134 -6.18 11.71 26.91
CA LYS A 134 -6.44 13.04 26.37
C LYS A 134 -7.20 12.97 25.05
N LEU A 135 -6.67 12.22 24.06
CA LEU A 135 -7.27 12.10 22.73
C LEU A 135 -8.65 11.41 22.77
N LEU A 136 -8.86 10.45 23.69
CA LEU A 136 -10.16 9.81 23.89
C LEU A 136 -11.18 10.77 24.53
N ALA A 137 -10.76 11.62 25.48
CA ALA A 137 -11.63 12.63 26.04
C ALA A 137 -12.08 13.64 24.98
N ASP A 138 -11.18 14.09 24.12
CA ASP A 138 -11.46 14.96 22.99
C ASP A 138 -12.43 14.28 22.01
N ALA A 139 -12.17 13.03 21.62
CA ALA A 139 -13.04 12.25 20.73
C ALA A 139 -14.44 12.01 21.32
N LYS A 140 -14.55 11.73 22.64
CA LYS A 140 -15.81 11.50 23.33
C LYS A 140 -16.64 12.77 23.43
N SER A 141 -16.02 13.90 23.72
CA SER A 141 -16.68 15.21 23.81
C SER A 141 -17.01 15.80 22.43
N GLY A 142 -16.56 15.13 21.34
CA GLY A 142 -16.80 15.59 19.99
C GLY A 142 -15.97 16.83 19.63
N VAL A 143 -14.86 17.07 20.36
CA VAL A 143 -13.91 18.11 19.97
C VAL A 143 -13.43 17.83 18.55
N ASN A 144 -13.65 18.78 17.68
CA ASN A 144 -13.13 18.72 16.32
C ASN A 144 -11.64 19.09 16.34
N PRO A 145 -10.70 18.20 16.00
CA PRO A 145 -9.27 18.54 15.98
C PRO A 145 -8.94 19.68 15.00
N LEU A 146 -9.86 20.03 14.12
CA LEU A 146 -9.77 21.14 13.17
C LEU A 146 -10.58 22.37 13.62
N GLU A 147 -11.03 22.44 14.89
CA GLU A 147 -11.70 23.61 15.44
C GLU A 147 -10.76 24.83 15.41
N GLY A 148 -11.27 25.97 14.99
CA GLY A 148 -10.45 27.16 14.78
C GLY A 148 -9.62 27.17 13.50
N LYS A 149 -9.59 26.07 12.74
CA LYS A 149 -8.92 26.01 11.44
C LYS A 149 -9.87 26.40 10.32
N VAL A 150 -9.44 27.34 9.50
CA VAL A 150 -10.21 27.91 8.39
C VAL A 150 -9.57 27.48 7.07
N PRO A 151 -10.21 26.63 6.24
CA PRO A 151 -9.71 26.33 4.90
C PRO A 151 -9.66 27.59 4.03
N VAL A 152 -8.47 27.87 3.50
CA VAL A 152 -8.22 28.97 2.56
C VAL A 152 -7.97 28.44 1.15
N ALA A 153 -7.67 29.34 0.21
CA ALA A 153 -7.27 28.91 -1.13
C ALA A 153 -6.03 28.02 -1.04
N THR A 154 -6.09 26.85 -1.70
CA THR A 154 -5.02 25.88 -1.68
C THR A 154 -4.40 25.87 -3.07
N GLU A 155 -3.17 26.35 -3.17
CA GLU A 155 -2.42 26.42 -4.41
C GLU A 155 -1.33 25.35 -4.41
N GLY A 156 -1.10 24.75 -5.58
CA GLY A 156 -0.07 23.74 -5.79
C GLY A 156 0.29 23.64 -7.26
N HIS A 157 0.99 22.58 -7.64
CA HIS A 157 1.45 22.37 -8.99
C HIS A 157 0.51 21.42 -9.73
N GLU A 158 0.24 21.74 -11.00
CA GLU A 158 -0.62 20.95 -11.87
C GLU A 158 0.23 20.35 -13.01
N LEU A 159 0.05 19.07 -13.27
CA LEU A 159 0.58 18.39 -14.44
C LEU A 159 -0.55 17.64 -15.13
N ASP A 160 -0.80 17.97 -16.39
CA ASP A 160 -1.79 17.31 -17.21
C ASP A 160 -1.11 16.28 -18.11
N LEU A 161 -1.49 15.02 -17.99
CA LEU A 161 -0.98 13.94 -18.83
C LEU A 161 -1.36 14.09 -20.32
N SER A 162 -2.36 14.91 -20.64
CA SER A 162 -2.70 15.23 -22.04
C SER A 162 -1.81 16.29 -22.65
N ASP A 163 -1.15 17.12 -21.85
CA ASP A 163 -0.06 18.01 -22.29
C ASP A 163 1.27 17.22 -22.31
N ALA A 164 1.47 16.49 -23.40
CA ALA A 164 2.61 15.58 -23.53
C ALA A 164 3.96 16.31 -23.47
N GLU A 165 4.03 17.58 -23.88
CA GLU A 165 5.27 18.35 -23.90
C GLU A 165 5.65 18.80 -22.49
N ALA A 166 4.75 19.47 -21.78
CA ALA A 166 4.97 19.91 -20.40
C ALA A 166 5.22 18.72 -19.46
N PHE A 167 4.47 17.62 -19.64
CA PHE A 167 4.68 16.41 -18.86
C PHE A 167 6.05 15.78 -19.14
N ALA A 168 6.46 15.65 -20.42
CA ALA A 168 7.74 15.09 -20.78
C ALA A 168 8.93 15.94 -20.30
N GLU A 169 8.78 17.27 -20.24
CA GLU A 169 9.81 18.16 -19.67
C GLU A 169 9.99 17.89 -18.17
N ALA A 170 8.91 17.83 -17.40
CA ALA A 170 8.94 17.53 -15.98
C ALA A 170 9.48 16.11 -15.71
N ASP A 171 9.05 15.13 -16.51
CA ASP A 171 9.49 13.72 -16.46
C ASP A 171 11.00 13.60 -16.69
N ALA A 172 11.54 14.28 -17.71
CA ALA A 172 12.97 14.29 -18.03
C ALA A 172 13.81 14.97 -16.92
N ALA A 173 13.32 16.09 -16.36
CA ALA A 173 13.98 16.78 -15.26
C ALA A 173 14.05 15.87 -14.02
N GLY A 174 12.99 15.18 -13.70
CA GLY A 174 12.95 14.24 -12.56
C GLY A 174 13.75 12.97 -12.79
N ALA A 175 13.81 12.46 -14.03
CA ALA A 175 14.68 11.36 -14.37
C ALA A 175 16.15 11.71 -14.16
N ALA A 176 16.56 12.96 -14.47
CA ALA A 176 17.90 13.45 -14.20
C ALA A 176 18.21 13.54 -12.69
N GLU A 177 17.24 13.87 -11.86
CA GLU A 177 17.39 13.81 -10.40
C GLU A 177 17.45 12.35 -9.90
N ALA A 178 16.58 11.46 -10.42
CA ALA A 178 16.56 10.05 -10.05
C ALA A 178 17.85 9.31 -10.40
N ALA A 179 18.47 9.64 -11.54
CA ALA A 179 19.74 9.06 -11.96
C ALA A 179 20.91 9.31 -10.99
N ARG A 180 20.80 10.32 -10.11
CA ARG A 180 21.78 10.63 -9.08
C ARG A 180 21.60 9.81 -7.80
N GLY A 181 20.57 8.99 -7.74
CA GLY A 181 20.16 8.21 -6.58
C GLY A 181 19.06 8.89 -5.77
N VAL A 182 18.06 8.10 -5.44
CA VAL A 182 16.90 8.46 -4.60
C VAL A 182 16.77 7.42 -3.52
N ALA A 183 16.37 7.82 -2.32
CA ALA A 183 15.96 6.90 -1.27
C ALA A 183 14.45 6.65 -1.38
N TYR A 184 14.06 5.43 -1.69
CA TYR A 184 12.67 4.99 -1.77
C TYR A 184 12.26 4.32 -0.47
N VAL A 185 11.09 4.66 0.05
CA VAL A 185 10.55 4.13 1.31
C VAL A 185 9.17 3.55 1.05
N LEU A 186 9.09 2.23 1.06
CA LEU A 186 7.86 1.48 0.82
C LEU A 186 7.23 1.02 2.14
N VAL A 187 6.03 1.52 2.41
CA VAL A 187 5.25 1.11 3.58
C VAL A 187 4.47 -0.17 3.27
N ALA A 188 4.92 -1.30 3.82
CA ALA A 188 4.44 -2.64 3.50
C ALA A 188 4.10 -3.51 4.74
N GLY A 189 3.61 -2.87 5.81
CA GLY A 189 3.26 -3.57 7.06
C GLY A 189 1.93 -4.33 7.05
N GLY A 190 1.11 -4.23 5.99
CA GLY A 190 -0.22 -4.83 5.93
C GLY A 190 -0.28 -6.17 5.21
N LEU A 191 -0.97 -7.17 5.79
CA LEU A 191 -1.30 -8.44 5.13
C LEU A 191 -2.40 -8.30 4.07
N GLY A 192 -2.52 -9.33 3.23
CA GLY A 192 -3.55 -9.45 2.18
C GLY A 192 -4.94 -9.89 2.65
N GLU A 193 -5.16 -10.14 3.95
CA GLU A 193 -6.39 -10.73 4.49
C GLU A 193 -7.68 -9.99 4.05
N ARG A 194 -7.65 -8.66 4.00
CA ARG A 194 -8.79 -7.86 3.52
C ARG A 194 -9.13 -8.15 2.07
N LEU A 195 -8.16 -8.58 1.28
CA LEU A 195 -8.32 -8.91 -0.13
C LEU A 195 -8.83 -10.35 -0.34
N GLY A 196 -8.87 -11.16 0.73
CA GLY A 196 -9.09 -12.61 0.67
C GLY A 196 -7.81 -13.36 0.28
N TYR A 197 -6.65 -12.85 0.67
CA TYR A 197 -5.34 -13.39 0.36
C TYR A 197 -4.52 -13.61 1.64
N ASN A 198 -4.01 -14.81 1.84
CA ASN A 198 -3.31 -15.20 3.06
C ASN A 198 -1.81 -14.86 3.08
N GLY A 199 -1.30 -14.25 2.01
CA GLY A 199 0.08 -13.82 1.87
C GLY A 199 0.30 -12.33 2.08
N ILE A 200 1.51 -11.88 1.75
CA ILE A 200 1.89 -10.47 1.76
C ILE A 200 1.46 -9.81 0.45
N LYS A 201 1.03 -8.55 0.51
CA LYS A 201 0.56 -7.84 -0.68
C LYS A 201 1.64 -7.64 -1.74
N LEU A 202 2.90 -7.52 -1.32
CA LEU A 202 4.03 -7.31 -2.22
C LEU A 202 4.29 -8.47 -3.19
N GLU A 203 3.85 -9.68 -2.86
CA GLU A 203 3.97 -10.86 -3.73
C GLU A 203 2.81 -10.99 -4.74
N LEU A 204 1.75 -10.18 -4.59
CA LEU A 204 0.65 -10.18 -5.56
C LEU A 204 1.14 -9.73 -6.94
N PRO A 205 0.71 -10.38 -8.02
CA PRO A 205 1.05 -9.94 -9.37
C PRO A 205 0.37 -8.61 -9.70
N THR A 206 1.12 -7.70 -10.35
CA THR A 206 0.58 -6.42 -10.85
C THR A 206 -0.40 -6.65 -12.00
N GLU A 207 -0.11 -7.65 -12.82
CA GLU A 207 -0.95 -8.10 -13.95
C GLU A 207 -0.69 -9.59 -14.26
N THR A 208 -1.62 -10.21 -14.99
CA THR A 208 -1.63 -11.66 -15.25
C THR A 208 -0.81 -12.10 -16.45
N ILE A 209 -0.37 -11.18 -17.31
CA ILE A 209 0.35 -11.49 -18.56
C ILE A 209 1.78 -11.97 -18.25
N THR A 210 2.53 -11.19 -17.47
CA THR A 210 3.89 -11.54 -17.03
C THR A 210 3.93 -12.15 -15.63
N GLY A 211 2.90 -11.92 -14.82
CA GLY A 211 2.86 -12.39 -13.42
C GLY A 211 3.85 -11.69 -12.50
N ARG A 212 4.49 -10.59 -12.92
CA ARG A 212 5.45 -9.85 -12.10
C ARG A 212 4.77 -9.28 -10.86
N CYS A 213 5.29 -9.60 -9.68
CA CYS A 213 4.73 -9.11 -8.42
C CYS A 213 5.03 -7.62 -8.19
N PHE A 214 4.29 -7.00 -7.26
CA PHE A 214 4.48 -5.57 -6.94
C PHE A 214 5.91 -5.24 -6.56
N LEU A 215 6.55 -6.01 -5.69
CA LEU A 215 7.92 -5.75 -5.26
C LEU A 215 8.93 -5.84 -6.42
N ALA A 216 8.80 -6.86 -7.28
CA ALA A 216 9.62 -6.99 -8.47
C ALA A 216 9.49 -5.77 -9.37
N ARG A 217 8.26 -5.35 -9.65
CA ARG A 217 7.98 -4.21 -10.53
C ARG A 217 8.50 -2.89 -9.96
N TYR A 218 8.40 -2.69 -8.65
CA TYR A 218 8.96 -1.51 -7.99
C TYR A 218 10.49 -1.49 -8.08
N ILE A 219 11.16 -2.59 -7.77
CA ILE A 219 12.62 -2.69 -7.85
C ILE A 219 13.11 -2.47 -9.28
N GLU A 220 12.43 -3.05 -10.29
CA GLU A 220 12.74 -2.83 -11.69
C GLU A 220 12.66 -1.34 -12.07
N HIS A 221 11.66 -0.61 -11.62
CA HIS A 221 11.55 0.84 -11.84
C HIS A 221 12.66 1.62 -11.15
N ILE A 222 12.95 1.30 -9.88
CA ILE A 222 13.98 1.97 -9.09
C ILE A 222 15.34 1.84 -9.76
N LEU A 223 15.71 0.63 -10.16
CA LEU A 223 17.00 0.36 -10.81
C LEU A 223 17.09 0.98 -12.21
N ALA A 224 15.98 1.01 -12.94
CA ALA A 224 15.94 1.61 -14.27
C ALA A 224 16.02 3.14 -14.25
N LEU A 225 15.52 3.79 -13.19
CA LEU A 225 15.60 5.25 -13.02
C LEU A 225 16.93 5.70 -12.41
N GLY A 226 17.46 4.94 -11.44
CA GLY A 226 18.71 5.30 -10.74
C GLY A 226 19.36 4.06 -10.14
N PRO A 227 20.40 3.49 -10.76
CA PRO A 227 21.01 2.23 -10.31
C PRO A 227 21.68 2.30 -8.95
N THR A 228 21.93 3.50 -8.42
CA THR A 228 22.48 3.75 -7.08
C THR A 228 21.41 4.07 -6.03
N SER A 229 20.14 4.04 -6.41
CA SER A 229 19.02 4.31 -5.49
C SER A 229 18.89 3.22 -4.44
N GLU A 230 18.41 3.61 -3.26
CA GLU A 230 18.18 2.70 -2.14
C GLU A 230 16.69 2.45 -1.92
N LEU A 231 16.33 1.28 -1.41
CA LEU A 231 14.97 0.92 -1.05
C LEU A 231 14.90 0.51 0.42
N VAL A 232 14.03 1.17 1.16
CA VAL A 232 13.64 0.77 2.52
C VAL A 232 12.26 0.14 2.49
N LEU A 233 12.13 -1.04 3.05
CA LEU A 233 10.85 -1.73 3.26
C LEU A 233 10.46 -1.59 4.73
N MET A 234 9.40 -0.84 5.03
CA MET A 234 8.82 -0.85 6.36
C MET A 234 7.81 -2.00 6.46
N VAL A 235 8.19 -3.04 7.18
CA VAL A 235 7.37 -4.23 7.42
C VAL A 235 6.76 -4.22 8.82
N SER A 236 5.79 -5.09 9.06
CA SER A 236 5.33 -5.46 10.40
C SER A 236 5.91 -6.80 10.81
N ALA A 237 5.78 -7.18 12.08
CA ALA A 237 6.14 -8.53 12.53
C ALA A 237 5.40 -9.63 11.76
N ASP A 238 4.21 -9.32 11.24
CA ASP A 238 3.37 -10.27 10.51
C ASP A 238 3.80 -10.41 9.03
N THR A 239 4.43 -9.37 8.43
CA THR A 239 4.86 -9.37 7.02
C THR A 239 6.36 -9.58 6.83
N ARG A 240 7.18 -9.42 7.86
CA ARG A 240 8.65 -9.47 7.78
C ARG A 240 9.16 -10.76 7.16
N ALA A 241 8.80 -11.90 7.76
CA ALA A 241 9.28 -13.20 7.29
C ALA A 241 8.88 -13.52 5.84
N GLY A 242 7.65 -13.11 5.43
CA GLY A 242 7.19 -13.24 4.04
C GLY A 242 8.00 -12.35 3.09
N THR A 243 8.28 -11.12 3.49
CA THR A 243 9.06 -10.17 2.68
C THR A 243 10.52 -10.62 2.52
N GLU A 244 11.18 -11.04 3.59
CA GLU A 244 12.55 -11.56 3.57
C GLU A 244 12.65 -12.80 2.68
N ARG A 245 11.66 -13.71 2.75
CA ARG A 245 11.59 -14.90 1.89
C ARG A 245 11.42 -14.52 0.42
N LEU A 246 10.45 -13.63 0.11
CA LEU A 246 10.22 -13.17 -1.26
C LEU A 246 11.49 -12.58 -1.89
N LEU A 247 12.24 -11.79 -1.13
CA LEU A 247 13.52 -11.23 -1.58
C LEU A 247 14.58 -12.30 -1.80
N ALA A 248 14.73 -13.22 -0.84
CA ALA A 248 15.73 -14.29 -0.91
C ALA A 248 15.49 -15.23 -2.10
N ASP A 249 14.23 -15.65 -2.30
CA ASP A 249 13.82 -16.56 -3.37
C ASP A 249 14.08 -15.97 -4.77
N HIS A 250 14.11 -14.64 -4.87
CA HIS A 250 14.32 -13.92 -6.16
C HIS A 250 15.64 -13.15 -6.24
N GLY A 251 16.61 -13.40 -5.36
CA GLY A 251 17.90 -12.70 -5.38
C GLY A 251 17.73 -11.18 -5.34
N ASN A 252 16.84 -10.70 -4.45
CA ASN A 252 16.45 -9.29 -4.29
C ASN A 252 15.96 -8.64 -5.59
N PHE A 253 15.46 -9.42 -6.54
CA PHE A 253 15.06 -8.94 -7.88
C PHE A 253 16.17 -8.14 -8.60
N GLY A 254 17.43 -8.47 -8.32
CA GLY A 254 18.60 -7.83 -8.89
C GLY A 254 19.10 -6.58 -8.15
N MET A 255 18.40 -6.13 -7.11
CA MET A 255 18.88 -5.00 -6.29
C MET A 255 20.06 -5.46 -5.41
N PRO A 256 21.17 -4.70 -5.38
CA PRO A 256 22.29 -4.99 -4.48
C PRO A 256 21.85 -4.98 -3.02
N ALA A 257 22.33 -5.95 -2.22
CA ALA A 257 21.95 -6.05 -0.81
C ALA A 257 22.27 -4.80 0.01
N ALA A 258 23.33 -4.05 -0.36
CA ALA A 258 23.71 -2.80 0.30
C ALA A 258 22.73 -1.64 0.04
N GLN A 259 21.85 -1.74 -0.96
CA GLN A 259 20.85 -0.74 -1.32
C GLN A 259 19.46 -1.08 -0.77
N LEU A 260 19.32 -2.24 -0.07
CA LEU A 260 18.04 -2.73 0.43
C LEU A 260 18.05 -2.77 1.95
N HIS A 261 17.12 -2.07 2.58
CA HIS A 261 16.97 -1.98 4.02
C HIS A 261 15.59 -2.45 4.45
N ILE A 262 15.51 -3.15 5.59
CA ILE A 262 14.25 -3.57 6.19
C ILE A 262 14.16 -2.96 7.59
N VAL A 263 13.14 -2.12 7.81
CA VAL A 263 12.78 -1.60 9.12
C VAL A 263 11.45 -2.19 9.55
N GLN A 264 11.30 -2.48 10.83
CA GLN A 264 10.08 -3.12 11.34
C GLN A 264 9.26 -2.15 12.15
N GLN A 265 7.99 -1.99 11.76
CA GLN A 265 7.00 -1.23 12.51
C GLN A 265 6.70 -1.92 13.83
N GLU A 266 6.68 -1.16 14.91
CA GLU A 266 6.33 -1.66 16.22
C GLU A 266 4.81 -1.72 16.43
N LYS A 267 4.41 -2.51 17.44
CA LYS A 267 3.03 -2.59 17.90
C LYS A 267 2.88 -1.77 19.17
N VAL A 268 1.76 -1.08 19.33
CA VAL A 268 1.36 -0.38 20.55
C VAL A 268 0.25 -1.14 21.26
N ALA A 269 0.06 -0.86 22.55
CA ALA A 269 -0.99 -1.46 23.34
C ALA A 269 -2.38 -1.06 22.81
N SER A 270 -3.30 -2.01 22.78
CA SER A 270 -4.71 -1.71 22.51
C SER A 270 -5.39 -1.16 23.75
N ILE A 271 -6.41 -0.31 23.56
CA ILE A 271 -7.16 0.42 24.58
C ILE A 271 -8.61 -0.04 24.52
N GLU A 272 -9.19 -0.43 25.64
CA GLU A 272 -10.54 -1.02 25.66
C GLU A 272 -11.66 -0.04 26.08
N ASP A 273 -11.33 1.13 26.66
CA ASP A 273 -12.32 2.12 27.08
C ASP A 273 -11.83 3.58 26.96
N ASN A 274 -12.68 4.54 27.36
CA ASN A 274 -12.37 5.97 27.32
C ASN A 274 -11.39 6.45 28.41
N ASP A 275 -11.11 5.63 29.43
CA ASP A 275 -10.14 5.92 30.48
C ASP A 275 -8.73 5.43 30.10
N ALA A 276 -8.58 5.01 28.83
CA ALA A 276 -7.36 4.46 28.27
C ALA A 276 -6.88 3.18 28.97
N ARG A 277 -7.82 2.34 29.43
CA ARG A 277 -7.52 1.05 30.02
C ARG A 277 -6.89 0.13 28.96
N LEU A 278 -5.72 -0.41 29.24
CA LEU A 278 -4.98 -1.27 28.31
C LEU A 278 -5.68 -2.64 28.21
N ALA A 279 -5.91 -3.09 26.97
CA ALA A 279 -6.66 -4.32 26.71
C ALA A 279 -5.79 -5.57 26.88
N LEU A 280 -6.22 -6.50 27.70
CA LEU A 280 -5.64 -7.85 27.81
C LEU A 280 -6.16 -8.74 26.67
N LYS A 281 -5.31 -9.67 26.21
CA LYS A 281 -5.77 -10.76 25.35
C LYS A 281 -6.74 -11.64 26.12
N ARG A 282 -7.86 -12.00 25.48
CA ARG A 282 -8.93 -12.80 26.07
C ARG A 282 -9.15 -14.06 25.25
N ASP A 283 -9.50 -15.13 25.91
CA ASP A 283 -9.97 -16.34 25.27
C ASP A 283 -11.22 -16.04 24.41
N LYS A 284 -11.30 -16.61 23.22
CA LYS A 284 -12.40 -16.31 22.28
C LYS A 284 -13.76 -16.80 22.76
N ALA A 285 -13.81 -17.92 23.49
CA ALA A 285 -15.06 -18.54 23.93
C ALA A 285 -15.50 -18.00 25.30
N THR A 286 -14.58 -17.97 26.29
CA THR A 286 -14.91 -17.60 27.68
C THR A 286 -14.85 -16.11 27.94
N LYS A 287 -14.16 -15.33 27.05
CA LYS A 287 -13.87 -13.90 27.21
C LYS A 287 -13.01 -13.58 28.44
N ALA A 288 -12.54 -14.56 29.17
CA ALA A 288 -11.60 -14.37 30.28
C ALA A 288 -10.21 -13.94 29.77
N PRO A 289 -9.43 -13.18 30.56
CA PRO A 289 -8.03 -12.95 30.25
C PRO A 289 -7.28 -14.27 30.05
N LEU A 290 -6.36 -14.30 29.09
CA LEU A 290 -5.52 -15.48 28.90
C LEU A 290 -4.56 -15.64 30.09
N ALA A 291 -4.18 -16.88 30.38
CA ALA A 291 -3.12 -17.23 31.31
C ALA A 291 -2.01 -17.96 30.50
N PRO A 292 -0.76 -17.44 30.44
CA PRO A 292 -0.29 -16.21 31.07
C PRO A 292 -0.93 -14.95 30.46
N ALA A 293 -1.05 -13.92 31.29
CA ALA A 293 -1.60 -12.64 30.83
C ALA A 293 -0.72 -12.00 29.76
N ALA A 294 -1.35 -11.42 28.75
CA ALA A 294 -0.66 -10.69 27.70
C ALA A 294 -1.52 -9.51 27.22
N LEU A 295 -0.89 -8.39 26.87
CA LEU A 295 -1.58 -7.27 26.25
C LEU A 295 -2.01 -7.59 24.82
N GLN A 296 -3.18 -7.13 24.45
CA GLN A 296 -3.56 -7.03 23.06
C GLN A 296 -2.81 -5.85 22.45
N THR A 297 -2.15 -6.06 21.31
CA THR A 297 -1.41 -5.03 20.59
C THR A 297 -1.91 -4.90 19.16
N LYS A 298 -1.68 -3.74 18.58
CA LYS A 298 -1.96 -3.42 17.18
C LYS A 298 -0.81 -2.59 16.60
N PRO A 299 -0.62 -2.58 15.28
CA PRO A 299 0.31 -1.65 14.65
C PRO A 299 -0.07 -0.20 14.99
N HIS A 300 0.92 0.63 15.31
CA HIS A 300 0.73 2.03 15.67
C HIS A 300 0.27 2.89 14.48
N GLY A 301 0.79 2.63 13.30
CA GLY A 301 0.45 3.34 12.07
C GLY A 301 1.67 3.49 11.18
N HIS A 302 1.46 3.94 9.96
CA HIS A 302 2.58 4.11 9.05
C HIS A 302 3.39 5.40 9.28
N GLY A 303 2.96 6.25 10.21
CA GLY A 303 3.75 7.39 10.69
C GLY A 303 5.05 6.99 11.38
N ASP A 304 5.11 5.78 11.97
CA ASP A 304 6.33 5.23 12.59
C ASP A 304 7.53 5.19 11.64
N VAL A 305 7.29 5.21 10.33
CA VAL A 305 8.37 5.17 9.33
C VAL A 305 9.39 6.29 9.54
N HIS A 306 8.96 7.46 9.97
CA HIS A 306 9.84 8.60 10.20
C HIS A 306 10.80 8.38 11.38
N SER A 307 10.27 7.90 12.50
CA SER A 307 11.08 7.57 13.68
C SER A 307 12.00 6.37 13.43
N LEU A 308 11.54 5.36 12.70
CA LEU A 308 12.34 4.20 12.33
C LEU A 308 13.53 4.57 11.42
N LEU A 309 13.31 5.45 10.43
CA LEU A 309 14.37 5.95 9.56
C LEU A 309 15.39 6.80 10.33
N HIS A 310 14.90 7.62 11.29
CA HIS A 310 15.76 8.41 12.16
C HIS A 310 16.63 7.53 13.07
N GLN A 311 16.02 6.57 13.75
CA GLN A 311 16.71 5.62 14.65
C GLN A 311 17.72 4.75 13.90
N ALA A 312 17.41 4.34 12.67
CA ALA A 312 18.33 3.59 11.80
C ALA A 312 19.47 4.45 11.24
N GLY A 313 19.46 5.79 11.44
CA GLY A 313 20.47 6.70 10.91
C GLY A 313 20.48 6.87 9.40
N LEU A 314 19.49 6.29 8.68
CA LEU A 314 19.48 6.24 7.22
C LEU A 314 19.41 7.63 6.58
N VAL A 315 18.57 8.53 7.12
CA VAL A 315 18.43 9.87 6.53
C VAL A 315 19.72 10.71 6.68
N ALA A 316 20.42 10.56 7.80
CA ALA A 316 21.73 11.18 7.99
C ALA A 316 22.78 10.62 7.02
N GLN A 317 22.75 9.31 6.79
CA GLN A 317 23.61 8.66 5.80
C GLN A 317 23.31 9.17 4.39
N TRP A 318 22.05 9.26 3.98
CA TRP A 318 21.64 9.77 2.67
C TRP A 318 22.06 11.24 2.47
N GLN A 319 21.92 12.07 3.50
CA GLN A 319 22.38 13.45 3.45
C GLN A 319 23.90 13.54 3.22
N GLN A 320 24.67 12.69 3.91
CA GLN A 320 26.13 12.65 3.77
C GLN A 320 26.58 12.11 2.40
N SER A 321 25.87 11.14 1.85
CA SER A 321 26.14 10.55 0.52
C SER A 321 25.65 11.42 -0.64
N GLY A 322 24.92 12.51 -0.36
CA GLY A 322 24.44 13.44 -1.37
C GLY A 322 23.13 13.04 -2.05
N VAL A 323 22.40 12.07 -1.50
CA VAL A 323 21.03 11.75 -1.93
C VAL A 323 20.14 12.95 -1.64
N LYS A 324 19.48 13.49 -2.67
CA LYS A 324 18.69 14.71 -2.56
C LYS A 324 17.24 14.50 -2.22
N TRP A 325 16.69 13.33 -2.53
CA TRP A 325 15.26 13.07 -2.46
C TRP A 325 14.95 11.76 -1.73
N VAL A 326 13.94 11.82 -0.87
CA VAL A 326 13.33 10.63 -0.24
C VAL A 326 11.89 10.53 -0.72
N VAL A 327 11.52 9.36 -1.23
CA VAL A 327 10.19 9.11 -1.81
C VAL A 327 9.45 8.05 -1.01
N PHE A 328 8.32 8.42 -0.42
CA PHE A 328 7.45 7.52 0.31
C PHE A 328 6.30 7.05 -0.57
N PHE A 329 5.96 5.78 -0.48
CA PHE A 329 4.84 5.21 -1.23
C PHE A 329 4.24 3.96 -0.57
N GLN A 330 3.10 3.51 -1.13
CA GLN A 330 2.33 2.40 -0.60
C GLN A 330 2.46 1.12 -1.44
N ASP A 331 2.06 0.00 -0.86
CA ASP A 331 2.38 -1.37 -1.29
C ASP A 331 1.67 -1.86 -2.57
N THR A 332 0.55 -1.28 -3.00
CA THR A 332 -0.26 -1.87 -4.08
C THR A 332 -0.76 -0.90 -5.14
N ASN A 333 -0.02 0.16 -5.47
CA ASN A 333 -0.31 1.02 -6.61
C ASN A 333 0.77 0.86 -7.70
N ALA A 334 0.55 -0.01 -8.68
CA ALA A 334 1.50 -0.27 -9.77
C ALA A 334 1.72 0.94 -10.71
N LEU A 335 0.86 1.96 -10.64
CA LEU A 335 0.94 3.16 -11.48
C LEU A 335 1.83 4.26 -10.90
N MET A 336 2.38 4.07 -9.70
CA MET A 336 3.15 5.08 -8.98
C MET A 336 4.28 5.67 -9.85
N PHE A 337 5.08 4.81 -10.45
CA PHE A 337 6.26 5.23 -11.21
C PHE A 337 5.93 5.95 -12.53
N ARG A 338 4.67 5.90 -12.98
CA ARG A 338 4.23 6.63 -14.18
C ARG A 338 4.35 8.15 -14.02
N SER A 339 4.15 8.66 -12.82
CA SER A 339 4.18 10.10 -12.54
C SER A 339 5.35 10.54 -11.68
N LEU A 340 6.03 9.59 -11.03
CA LEU A 340 7.06 9.91 -10.05
C LEU A 340 8.22 10.74 -10.62
N PRO A 341 8.79 10.45 -11.81
CA PRO A 341 9.82 11.31 -12.36
C PRO A 341 9.33 12.76 -12.55
N ALA A 342 8.12 12.96 -13.08
CA ALA A 342 7.55 14.29 -13.28
C ALA A 342 7.33 15.04 -11.95
N VAL A 343 6.92 14.34 -10.88
CA VAL A 343 6.79 14.91 -9.54
C VAL A 343 8.17 15.27 -8.94
N LEU A 344 9.19 14.45 -9.14
CA LEU A 344 10.58 14.76 -8.75
C LEU A 344 11.08 16.02 -9.48
N GLY A 345 10.83 16.11 -10.80
CA GLY A 345 11.18 17.28 -11.59
C GLY A 345 10.49 18.55 -11.12
N THR A 346 9.21 18.46 -10.76
CA THR A 346 8.45 19.57 -10.15
C THR A 346 9.05 19.96 -8.80
N SER A 347 9.36 18.99 -7.95
CA SER A 347 9.98 19.23 -6.63
C SER A 347 11.32 19.93 -6.75
N ALA A 348 12.15 19.50 -7.70
CA ALA A 348 13.46 20.09 -7.95
C ALA A 348 13.35 21.52 -8.52
N ARG A 349 12.44 21.74 -9.48
CA ARG A 349 12.21 23.05 -10.10
C ARG A 349 11.79 24.11 -9.09
N HIS A 350 10.96 23.71 -8.13
CA HIS A 350 10.38 24.64 -7.15
C HIS A 350 11.05 24.60 -5.77
N GLY A 351 12.09 23.79 -5.59
CA GLY A 351 12.83 23.71 -4.32
C GLY A 351 11.97 23.24 -3.15
N LEU A 352 11.05 22.31 -3.39
CA LEU A 352 10.08 21.87 -2.39
C LEU A 352 10.74 21.01 -1.32
N ALA A 353 10.48 21.33 -0.05
CA ALA A 353 10.88 20.51 1.08
C ALA A 353 10.00 19.27 1.21
N MET A 354 8.68 19.43 0.94
CA MET A 354 7.72 18.35 0.87
C MET A 354 6.76 18.57 -0.29
N ASN A 355 6.53 17.53 -1.09
CA ASN A 355 5.58 17.52 -2.21
C ASN A 355 4.68 16.28 -2.13
N SER A 356 3.39 16.50 -1.92
CA SER A 356 2.39 15.43 -1.89
C SER A 356 1.86 15.14 -3.29
N VAL A 357 1.84 13.88 -3.70
CA VAL A 357 1.23 13.49 -5.00
C VAL A 357 -0.27 13.40 -4.86
N CYS A 358 -0.96 14.12 -5.73
CA CYS A 358 -2.41 14.27 -5.69
C CYS A 358 -3.10 13.90 -7.01
N VAL A 359 -4.38 13.57 -6.91
CA VAL A 359 -5.27 13.26 -8.02
C VAL A 359 -6.56 14.07 -7.93
N PRO A 360 -7.29 14.26 -9.04
CA PRO A 360 -8.66 14.78 -8.97
C PRO A 360 -9.53 13.88 -8.08
N ARG A 361 -10.24 14.47 -7.10
CA ARG A 361 -11.03 13.76 -6.10
C ARG A 361 -12.53 14.12 -6.26
N LYS A 362 -13.41 13.12 -6.12
CA LYS A 362 -14.86 13.35 -6.00
C LYS A 362 -15.22 13.72 -4.56
N ALA A 363 -16.21 14.60 -4.41
CA ALA A 363 -16.78 14.90 -3.11
C ALA A 363 -17.28 13.61 -2.42
N GLY A 364 -16.98 13.46 -1.12
CA GLY A 364 -17.34 12.27 -0.34
C GLY A 364 -16.55 11.01 -0.66
N GLU A 365 -15.59 11.06 -1.56
CA GLU A 365 -14.69 9.94 -1.83
C GLU A 365 -13.78 9.66 -0.63
N ALA A 366 -13.55 8.35 -0.32
CA ALA A 366 -12.73 7.91 0.81
C ALA A 366 -11.21 8.06 0.53
N ILE A 367 -10.80 9.29 0.21
CA ILE A 367 -9.43 9.74 -0.01
C ILE A 367 -9.28 11.06 0.75
N GLY A 368 -8.20 11.22 1.53
CA GLY A 368 -7.87 12.47 2.19
C GLY A 368 -7.64 13.60 1.18
N ALA A 369 -7.90 14.83 1.57
CA ALA A 369 -7.69 16.00 0.71
C ALA A 369 -6.54 16.88 1.21
N ILE A 370 -5.73 17.38 0.29
CA ILE A 370 -4.77 18.43 0.64
C ILE A 370 -5.48 19.75 0.71
N MET A 371 -5.33 20.43 1.84
CA MET A 371 -5.97 21.70 2.14
C MET A 371 -4.98 22.63 2.84
N THR A 372 -5.01 23.91 2.51
CA THR A 372 -4.34 24.92 3.32
C THR A 372 -5.31 25.40 4.39
N LEU A 373 -4.92 25.22 5.64
CA LEU A 373 -5.69 25.64 6.81
C LEU A 373 -5.02 26.83 7.48
N ARG A 374 -5.80 27.90 7.71
CA ARG A 374 -5.37 29.05 8.50
C ARG A 374 -5.86 28.89 9.93
N ASP A 375 -4.99 29.05 10.89
CA ASP A 375 -5.38 29.13 12.29
C ASP A 375 -6.07 30.46 12.58
N ALA A 376 -7.25 30.42 13.18
CA ALA A 376 -8.01 31.62 13.50
C ALA A 376 -7.38 32.43 14.65
N ALA A 377 -6.52 31.81 15.49
CA ALA A 377 -5.92 32.44 16.64
C ALA A 377 -4.70 33.29 16.27
N ASP A 378 -3.82 32.81 15.40
CA ASP A 378 -2.56 33.46 15.05
C ASP A 378 -2.42 33.79 13.55
N GLY A 379 -3.36 33.34 12.71
CA GLY A 379 -3.38 33.58 11.28
C GLY A 379 -2.38 32.74 10.49
N GLN A 380 -1.66 31.82 11.11
CA GLN A 380 -0.71 30.95 10.41
C GLN A 380 -1.39 30.00 9.45
N GLU A 381 -0.83 29.84 8.26
CA GLU A 381 -1.35 28.95 7.23
C GLU A 381 -0.44 27.72 7.13
N GLN A 382 -1.07 26.54 7.09
CA GLN A 382 -0.37 25.28 6.94
C GLN A 382 -1.08 24.39 5.93
N MET A 383 -0.33 23.82 4.99
CA MET A 383 -0.83 22.82 4.05
C MET A 383 -0.78 21.43 4.69
N VAL A 384 -1.94 20.77 4.77
CA VAL A 384 -2.09 19.49 5.48
C VAL A 384 -2.97 18.53 4.69
N ASN A 385 -2.87 17.25 5.00
CA ASN A 385 -3.85 16.25 4.60
C ASN A 385 -5.02 16.25 5.60
N VAL A 386 -6.22 16.52 5.10
CA VAL A 386 -7.46 16.40 5.89
C VAL A 386 -8.13 15.09 5.53
N GLU A 387 -8.37 14.23 6.52
CA GLU A 387 -9.00 12.93 6.30
C GLU A 387 -10.43 13.07 5.78
N TYR A 388 -10.82 12.15 4.88
CA TYR A 388 -12.10 12.22 4.14
C TYR A 388 -13.34 12.35 5.03
N ASN A 389 -13.31 11.83 6.26
CA ASN A 389 -14.40 11.94 7.22
C ASN A 389 -14.44 13.29 7.96
N GLN A 390 -13.41 14.10 7.86
CA GLN A 390 -13.30 15.43 8.48
C GLN A 390 -13.59 16.57 7.49
N ILE A 391 -13.48 16.34 6.20
CA ILE A 391 -13.61 17.37 5.15
C ILE A 391 -15.00 18.02 5.18
N ASP A 392 -16.05 17.20 5.09
CA ASP A 392 -17.42 17.71 5.02
C ASP A 392 -17.86 18.45 6.31
N PRO A 393 -17.58 17.92 7.53
CA PRO A 393 -17.80 18.67 8.77
C PRO A 393 -17.03 20.00 8.85
N LEU A 394 -15.76 20.03 8.44
CA LEU A 394 -14.92 21.23 8.43
C LEU A 394 -15.51 22.32 7.53
N LEU A 395 -15.89 21.96 6.31
CA LEU A 395 -16.45 22.91 5.34
C LEU A 395 -17.83 23.42 5.74
N LYS A 396 -18.68 22.57 6.32
CA LYS A 396 -20.00 22.98 6.86
C LYS A 396 -19.88 23.92 8.04
N ALA A 397 -18.95 23.71 8.94
CA ALA A 397 -18.71 24.57 10.09
C ALA A 397 -18.36 26.01 9.68
N GLN A 398 -17.59 26.18 8.59
CA GLN A 398 -17.24 27.48 8.05
C GLN A 398 -18.44 28.26 7.49
N THR A 399 -19.26 27.58 6.71
CA THR A 399 -20.40 28.21 6.06
C THR A 399 -21.52 28.53 7.03
N ALA A 400 -21.62 27.79 8.16
CA ALA A 400 -22.54 28.11 9.25
C ALA A 400 -22.13 29.37 10.04
N GLY A 401 -20.82 29.64 10.18
CA GLY A 401 -20.30 30.83 10.88
C GLY A 401 -20.42 32.14 10.08
N ALA A 402 -20.55 32.09 8.75
CA ALA A 402 -20.58 33.26 7.87
C ALA A 402 -21.99 33.83 7.63
N GLY A 403 -23.03 33.44 8.40
CA GLY A 403 -24.38 33.96 8.26
C GLY A 403 -25.49 32.93 8.33
N GLY A 404 -25.38 31.97 9.21
CA GLY A 404 -26.39 31.06 9.74
C GLY A 404 -27.72 30.87 9.03
N GLY A 405 -27.73 30.43 7.79
CA GLY A 405 -28.94 30.06 7.07
C GLY A 405 -28.86 28.61 6.55
N ALA A 406 -30.00 28.00 6.27
CA ALA A 406 -30.22 26.62 5.85
C ALA A 406 -29.49 26.17 4.55
N GLY A 407 -28.21 26.53 4.37
CA GLY A 407 -27.42 26.33 3.17
C GLY A 407 -25.91 26.11 3.39
N ALA A 408 -25.51 25.53 4.56
CA ALA A 408 -24.11 25.21 4.79
C ALA A 408 -23.58 24.25 3.70
N VAL A 409 -22.66 24.75 2.85
CA VAL A 409 -22.07 23.98 1.75
C VAL A 409 -20.91 23.15 2.30
N GLY A 410 -21.06 21.84 2.24
CA GLY A 410 -20.00 20.88 2.58
C GLY A 410 -19.06 20.59 1.41
N ASP A 411 -18.49 19.39 1.40
CA ASP A 411 -17.67 18.91 0.30
C ASP A 411 -18.53 18.72 -0.97
N ALA A 412 -18.18 19.39 -2.05
CA ALA A 412 -18.95 19.39 -3.28
C ALA A 412 -18.05 19.38 -4.51
N ASP A 413 -18.51 18.73 -5.57
CA ASP A 413 -17.85 18.76 -6.87
C ASP A 413 -18.12 20.12 -7.56
N LEU A 414 -17.08 20.67 -8.19
CA LEU A 414 -17.19 21.86 -9.03
C LEU A 414 -17.92 21.50 -10.34
N PRO A 415 -18.97 22.26 -10.75
CA PRO A 415 -19.68 22.00 -12.02
C PRO A 415 -18.76 22.02 -13.25
N SER A 416 -17.71 22.83 -13.23
CA SER A 416 -16.76 23.00 -14.35
C SER A 416 -15.88 21.79 -14.58
N THR A 417 -15.50 21.07 -13.52
CA THR A 417 -14.55 19.92 -13.60
C THR A 417 -15.20 18.60 -13.25
N GLY A 418 -16.31 18.63 -12.48
CA GLY A 418 -16.94 17.45 -11.91
C GLY A 418 -16.12 16.81 -10.79
N PHE A 419 -15.16 17.53 -10.17
CA PHE A 419 -14.36 17.11 -9.04
C PHE A 419 -14.40 18.17 -7.92
N SER A 420 -14.09 17.75 -6.70
CA SER A 420 -13.89 18.68 -5.58
C SER A 420 -12.76 19.66 -5.89
N LYS A 421 -12.84 20.87 -5.35
CA LYS A 421 -11.74 21.85 -5.45
C LYS A 421 -10.47 21.43 -4.71
N TYR A 422 -10.60 20.52 -3.74
CA TYR A 422 -9.48 20.02 -2.97
C TYR A 422 -8.97 18.71 -3.54
N PRO A 423 -7.69 18.62 -3.94
CA PRO A 423 -7.12 17.45 -4.57
C PRO A 423 -7.00 16.29 -3.57
N GLY A 424 -7.17 15.08 -4.06
CA GLY A 424 -7.05 13.85 -3.27
C GLY A 424 -5.59 13.43 -3.08
N SER A 425 -5.15 13.26 -1.84
CA SER A 425 -3.85 12.70 -1.51
C SER A 425 -3.83 11.19 -1.75
N ILE A 426 -2.85 10.71 -2.47
CA ILE A 426 -2.66 9.26 -2.69
C ILE A 426 -1.58 8.65 -1.79
N ASN A 427 -1.16 9.40 -0.76
CA ASN A 427 -0.12 8.97 0.18
C ASN A 427 1.19 8.57 -0.51
N GLN A 428 1.57 9.32 -1.53
CA GLN A 428 2.90 9.34 -2.11
C GLN A 428 3.49 10.71 -1.85
N ILE A 429 4.69 10.73 -1.28
CA ILE A 429 5.31 11.95 -0.78
C ILE A 429 6.76 12.00 -1.24
N VAL A 430 7.17 13.15 -1.75
CA VAL A 430 8.58 13.45 -2.08
C VAL A 430 9.10 14.43 -1.06
N LEU A 431 10.18 14.10 -0.37
CA LEU A 431 10.85 14.97 0.61
C LEU A 431 12.25 15.34 0.12
N GLY A 432 12.61 16.60 0.26
CA GLY A 432 14.00 17.03 0.14
C GLY A 432 14.80 16.51 1.33
N THR A 433 15.83 15.71 1.10
CA THR A 433 16.61 15.02 2.15
C THR A 433 17.15 15.97 3.21
N ALA A 434 17.67 17.14 2.80
CA ALA A 434 18.24 18.11 3.73
C ALA A 434 17.19 18.72 4.69
N ALA A 435 16.01 19.08 4.17
CA ALA A 435 14.89 19.57 4.99
C ALA A 435 14.35 18.46 5.89
N TYR A 436 14.22 17.25 5.36
CA TYR A 436 13.78 16.10 6.12
C TYR A 436 14.74 15.74 7.27
N ALA A 437 16.05 15.78 7.03
CA ALA A 437 17.04 15.55 8.08
C ALA A 437 16.94 16.57 9.22
N ARG A 438 16.72 17.87 8.91
CA ARG A 438 16.48 18.90 9.93
C ARG A 438 15.22 18.64 10.72
N GLN A 439 14.13 18.30 10.03
CA GLN A 439 12.85 17.97 10.66
C GLN A 439 13.00 16.77 11.62
N LEU A 440 13.67 15.69 11.19
CA LEU A 440 13.92 14.51 12.04
C LEU A 440 14.81 14.83 13.25
N ALA A 441 15.83 15.69 13.06
CA ALA A 441 16.68 16.13 14.18
C ALA A 441 15.90 16.90 15.25
N ARG A 442 14.84 17.64 14.86
CA ARG A 442 13.97 18.38 15.75
C ARG A 442 12.92 17.49 16.45
N THR A 443 12.31 16.57 15.72
CA THR A 443 11.15 15.81 16.16
C THR A 443 11.47 14.38 16.59
N GLY A 444 12.66 13.87 16.32
CA GLY A 444 12.99 12.44 16.46
C GLY A 444 12.18 11.55 15.50
N GLY A 445 11.49 12.15 14.51
CA GLY A 445 10.57 11.47 13.60
C GLY A 445 9.15 11.29 14.17
N ALA A 446 8.84 11.90 15.31
CA ALA A 446 7.48 11.91 15.84
C ALA A 446 6.54 12.73 14.93
N VAL A 447 5.38 12.18 14.65
CA VAL A 447 4.27 12.84 13.96
C VAL A 447 3.05 12.81 14.86
N PRO A 448 2.08 13.73 14.68
CA PRO A 448 0.88 13.77 15.50
C PRO A 448 0.14 12.43 15.51
N GLU A 449 -0.35 12.06 16.67
CA GLU A 449 -1.16 10.87 16.89
C GLU A 449 -2.63 11.23 16.97
N PHE A 450 -3.48 10.27 16.62
CA PHE A 450 -4.93 10.39 16.75
C PHE A 450 -5.53 9.07 17.25
N VAL A 451 -6.79 9.11 17.69
CA VAL A 451 -7.54 7.92 18.08
C VAL A 451 -8.85 7.84 17.29
N ASN A 452 -9.25 6.62 16.90
CA ASN A 452 -10.48 6.39 16.14
C ASN A 452 -11.32 5.28 16.79
N PRO A 453 -11.94 5.55 17.97
CA PRO A 453 -12.77 4.58 18.63
C PRO A 453 -14.04 4.31 17.83
N LYS A 454 -14.45 3.05 17.76
CA LYS A 454 -15.72 2.66 17.16
C LYS A 454 -16.68 2.30 18.28
N TYR A 455 -17.64 3.16 18.54
CA TYR A 455 -18.59 2.99 19.62
C TYR A 455 -19.75 2.04 19.27
N VAL A 456 -20.30 1.38 20.27
CA VAL A 456 -21.53 0.60 20.16
C VAL A 456 -22.69 1.58 19.94
N PRO A 457 -23.55 1.38 18.92
CA PRO A 457 -24.71 2.23 18.71
C PRO A 457 -25.59 2.30 19.96
N GLY A 458 -25.98 3.51 20.35
CA GLY A 458 -26.81 3.76 21.53
C GLY A 458 -26.07 3.79 22.86
N SER A 459 -24.75 3.59 22.89
CA SER A 459 -23.96 3.66 24.12
C SER A 459 -23.60 5.08 24.58
N ALA A 460 -24.09 6.12 23.91
CA ALA A 460 -23.67 7.51 24.16
C ALA A 460 -22.13 7.67 24.20
N ASN A 461 -21.43 6.99 23.29
CA ASN A 461 -19.97 6.97 23.19
C ASN A 461 -19.25 6.48 24.47
N THR A 462 -19.86 5.55 25.21
CA THR A 462 -19.24 5.00 26.43
C THR A 462 -18.65 3.61 26.23
N GLN A 463 -19.05 2.85 25.19
CA GLN A 463 -18.58 1.49 24.96
C GLN A 463 -17.97 1.32 23.57
N PHE A 464 -16.76 0.78 23.51
CA PHE A 464 -16.11 0.43 22.24
C PHE A 464 -16.64 -0.90 21.69
N LYS A 465 -16.88 -0.97 20.38
CA LYS A 465 -17.15 -2.24 19.69
C LYS A 465 -15.97 -3.21 19.74
N LYS A 466 -14.76 -2.68 19.72
CA LYS A 466 -13.47 -3.38 19.76
C LYS A 466 -12.42 -2.45 20.35
N PRO A 467 -11.41 -2.97 21.05
CA PRO A 467 -10.31 -2.15 21.50
C PRO A 467 -9.72 -1.30 20.37
N THR A 468 -9.44 -0.04 20.66
CA THR A 468 -8.78 0.91 19.76
C THR A 468 -7.27 1.01 20.07
N ARG A 469 -6.58 1.99 19.52
CA ARG A 469 -5.19 2.34 19.82
C ARG A 469 -4.92 3.77 19.37
N LEU A 470 -3.80 4.34 19.72
CA LEU A 470 -3.26 5.51 19.03
C LEU A 470 -2.78 5.12 17.63
N GLU A 471 -2.98 6.00 16.69
CA GLU A 471 -2.60 5.83 15.29
C GLU A 471 -1.78 7.04 14.82
N SER A 472 -0.79 6.80 13.96
CA SER A 472 0.03 7.82 13.31
C SER A 472 0.05 7.64 11.81
N MET A 473 0.14 8.74 11.05
CA MET A 473 0.15 8.71 9.59
C MET A 473 1.38 9.42 9.01
N MET A 474 2.04 8.83 8.01
CA MET A 474 3.26 9.39 7.44
C MET A 474 3.06 10.75 6.75
N GLN A 475 1.87 11.02 6.19
CA GLN A 475 1.56 12.30 5.57
C GLN A 475 1.44 13.45 6.58
N ASP A 476 1.25 13.14 7.87
CA ASP A 476 1.18 14.14 8.94
C ASP A 476 2.55 14.74 9.26
N ALA A 477 3.62 14.22 8.63
CA ALA A 477 4.91 14.91 8.60
C ALA A 477 4.78 16.35 8.06
N ALA A 478 3.80 16.66 7.20
CA ALA A 478 3.51 18.02 6.75
C ALA A 478 3.31 19.00 7.92
N LEU A 479 2.76 18.54 9.05
CA LEU A 479 2.54 19.32 10.27
C LEU A 479 3.82 19.70 11.00
N THR A 480 4.95 19.10 10.64
CA THR A 480 6.24 19.28 11.28
C THR A 480 7.25 20.08 10.43
N PHE A 481 6.86 20.45 9.20
CA PHE A 481 7.60 21.35 8.32
C PHE A 481 7.09 22.81 8.46
N GLY A 482 7.87 23.75 7.97
CA GLY A 482 7.48 25.17 7.83
C GLY A 482 8.14 26.11 8.84
N GLU A 483 8.72 25.63 9.94
CA GLU A 483 9.39 26.48 10.95
C GLU A 483 10.58 27.24 10.39
N ASP A 484 11.30 26.69 9.41
CA ASP A 484 12.48 27.30 8.76
C ASP A 484 12.15 27.91 7.39
N GLY A 485 10.87 28.21 7.10
CA GLY A 485 10.44 28.67 5.79
C GLY A 485 10.47 27.59 4.72
N GLU A 486 10.39 26.34 5.12
CA GLU A 486 10.40 25.18 4.23
C GLU A 486 9.13 25.12 3.41
N SER A 487 9.27 24.94 2.08
CA SER A 487 8.13 24.91 1.16
C SER A 487 7.44 23.55 1.15
N VAL A 488 6.23 23.50 1.68
CA VAL A 488 5.33 22.33 1.59
C VAL A 488 4.31 22.58 0.49
N SER A 489 4.17 21.66 -0.45
CA SER A 489 3.25 21.77 -1.58
C SER A 489 2.69 20.41 -2.01
N PHE A 490 1.91 20.41 -3.08
CA PHE A 490 1.46 19.20 -3.76
C PHE A 490 1.64 19.33 -5.28
N THR A 491 1.72 18.17 -5.94
CA THR A 491 1.58 18.09 -7.40
C THR A 491 0.34 17.27 -7.73
N ARG A 492 -0.65 17.88 -8.35
CA ARG A 492 -1.84 17.21 -8.84
C ARG A 492 -1.61 16.73 -10.27
N ILE A 493 -1.74 15.42 -10.48
CA ILE A 493 -1.69 14.81 -11.81
C ILE A 493 -3.11 14.66 -12.30
N SER A 494 -3.44 15.31 -13.40
CA SER A 494 -4.72 15.20 -14.09
C SER A 494 -4.60 14.44 -15.41
N ALA A 495 -5.71 13.83 -15.81
CA ALA A 495 -5.86 13.18 -17.12
C ALA A 495 -7.33 13.28 -17.53
N PRO A 496 -7.68 14.18 -18.46
CA PRO A 496 -9.04 14.37 -18.92
C PRO A 496 -9.67 13.06 -19.40
N GLY A 497 -10.90 12.78 -18.95
CA GLY A 497 -11.62 11.53 -19.26
C GLY A 497 -11.19 10.28 -18.51
N VAL A 498 -10.03 10.30 -17.86
CA VAL A 498 -9.48 9.14 -17.09
C VAL A 498 -9.54 9.38 -15.57
N GLY A 499 -9.32 10.62 -15.14
CA GLY A 499 -9.31 10.99 -13.73
C GLY A 499 -8.15 10.34 -12.96
N GLN A 500 -8.41 9.99 -11.70
CA GLN A 500 -7.39 9.41 -10.80
C GLN A 500 -6.77 8.11 -11.31
N ARG A 501 -7.53 7.31 -12.09
CA ARG A 501 -7.09 6.03 -12.64
C ARG A 501 -5.84 6.14 -13.54
N ALA A 502 -5.45 7.34 -13.93
CA ALA A 502 -4.24 7.56 -14.71
C ALA A 502 -2.96 7.22 -13.95
N ILE A 503 -2.93 7.46 -12.63
CA ILE A 503 -1.76 7.24 -11.77
C ILE A 503 -2.10 6.53 -10.45
N PHE A 504 -3.39 6.33 -10.15
CA PHE A 504 -3.83 5.76 -8.87
C PHE A 504 -4.95 4.73 -9.08
N SER A 505 -4.58 3.46 -9.01
CA SER A 505 -5.49 2.32 -9.05
C SER A 505 -5.00 1.19 -8.12
N PRO A 506 -5.03 1.43 -6.80
CA PRO A 506 -4.47 0.49 -5.84
C PRO A 506 -5.36 -0.74 -5.66
N VAL A 507 -4.75 -1.86 -5.27
CA VAL A 507 -5.46 -3.07 -4.86
C VAL A 507 -5.75 -2.99 -3.36
N LYS A 508 -6.96 -2.56 -2.99
CA LYS A 508 -7.38 -2.31 -1.59
C LYS A 508 -8.61 -3.12 -1.16
N ASN A 509 -9.42 -3.58 -2.09
CA ASN A 509 -10.72 -4.20 -1.82
C ASN A 509 -10.74 -5.65 -2.30
N SER A 510 -11.37 -6.52 -1.50
CA SER A 510 -11.76 -7.86 -1.94
C SER A 510 -12.71 -7.78 -3.15
N LEU A 511 -12.85 -8.87 -3.89
CA LEU A 511 -13.78 -8.92 -5.03
C LEU A 511 -15.20 -8.52 -4.63
N LYS A 512 -15.67 -8.96 -3.44
CA LYS A 512 -17.00 -8.63 -2.90
C LYS A 512 -17.16 -7.13 -2.62
N GLU A 513 -16.18 -6.51 -1.97
CA GLU A 513 -16.22 -5.08 -1.67
C GLU A 513 -16.09 -4.24 -2.94
N ALA A 514 -15.23 -4.66 -3.87
CA ALA A 514 -15.07 -4.03 -5.17
C ALA A 514 -16.35 -4.09 -6.00
N ALA A 515 -17.06 -5.22 -6.01
CA ALA A 515 -18.36 -5.36 -6.65
C ALA A 515 -19.42 -4.41 -6.06
N ALA A 516 -19.45 -4.28 -4.73
CA ALA A 516 -20.36 -3.37 -4.04
C ALA A 516 -20.06 -1.89 -4.35
N LYS A 517 -18.78 -1.51 -4.53
CA LYS A 517 -18.37 -0.16 -4.98
C LYS A 517 -18.70 0.05 -6.45
N SER A 518 -18.40 -0.91 -7.30
CA SER A 518 -18.70 -0.89 -8.74
C SER A 518 -20.18 -0.67 -9.01
N ALA A 519 -21.06 -1.34 -8.25
CA ALA A 519 -22.52 -1.17 -8.33
C ALA A 519 -22.99 0.26 -7.98
N LYS A 520 -22.18 1.01 -7.22
CA LYS A 520 -22.45 2.41 -6.85
C LYS A 520 -21.74 3.42 -7.78
N GLY A 521 -21.07 2.96 -8.84
CA GLY A 521 -20.27 3.81 -9.72
C GLY A 521 -18.99 4.36 -9.09
N LEU A 522 -18.55 3.80 -7.95
CA LEU A 522 -17.32 4.18 -7.28
C LEU A 522 -16.13 3.35 -7.79
N PRO A 523 -14.89 3.87 -7.70
CA PRO A 523 -13.69 3.12 -8.08
C PRO A 523 -13.60 1.78 -7.31
N PRO A 524 -13.48 0.65 -8.01
CA PRO A 524 -13.47 -0.65 -7.35
C PRO A 524 -12.20 -0.90 -6.53
N HIS A 525 -11.04 -0.39 -6.99
CA HIS A 525 -9.73 -0.61 -6.38
C HIS A 525 -9.47 -2.10 -6.06
N SER A 526 -9.72 -2.95 -7.04
CA SER A 526 -9.54 -4.40 -6.99
C SER A 526 -8.32 -4.84 -7.81
N ALA A 527 -7.90 -6.10 -7.67
CA ALA A 527 -6.85 -6.68 -8.50
C ALA A 527 -7.18 -6.57 -10.00
N ALA A 528 -8.43 -6.82 -10.39
CA ALA A 528 -8.89 -6.71 -11.78
C ALA A 528 -8.81 -5.26 -12.31
N SER A 529 -9.35 -4.27 -11.57
CA SER A 529 -9.30 -2.89 -12.03
C SER A 529 -7.87 -2.32 -12.05
N GLY A 530 -7.04 -2.70 -11.07
CA GLY A 530 -5.64 -2.29 -11.01
C GLY A 530 -4.83 -2.79 -12.21
N GLU A 531 -4.98 -4.06 -12.56
CA GLU A 531 -4.35 -4.69 -13.72
C GLU A 531 -4.74 -4.00 -15.03
N HIS A 532 -6.03 -3.78 -15.27
CA HIS A 532 -6.49 -3.13 -16.49
C HIS A 532 -6.09 -1.65 -16.58
N ASP A 533 -5.97 -0.98 -15.45
CA ASP A 533 -5.44 0.39 -15.42
C ASP A 533 -3.93 0.42 -15.72
N VAL A 534 -3.16 -0.63 -15.40
CA VAL A 534 -1.76 -0.79 -15.84
C VAL A 534 -1.69 -0.96 -17.36
N PHE A 535 -2.49 -1.83 -17.96
CA PHE A 535 -2.52 -2.02 -19.41
C PHE A 535 -2.91 -0.72 -20.13
N ARG A 536 -3.94 -0.03 -19.62
CA ARG A 536 -4.38 1.26 -20.18
C ARG A 536 -3.28 2.31 -20.07
N ALA A 537 -2.62 2.43 -18.93
CA ALA A 537 -1.55 3.40 -18.73
C ALA A 537 -0.40 3.21 -19.73
N ASN A 538 -0.02 1.95 -20.02
CA ASN A 538 0.99 1.65 -21.04
C ASN A 538 0.48 1.94 -22.45
N ALA A 539 -0.78 1.62 -22.76
CA ALA A 539 -1.39 1.96 -24.04
C ALA A 539 -1.46 3.49 -24.25
N ASP A 540 -1.81 4.26 -23.21
CA ASP A 540 -1.82 5.72 -23.26
C ASP A 540 -0.41 6.28 -23.47
N ALA A 541 0.61 5.68 -22.85
CA ALA A 541 2.01 6.06 -23.10
C ALA A 541 2.41 5.84 -24.57
N LEU A 542 1.98 4.74 -25.18
CA LEU A 542 2.18 4.51 -26.63
C LEU A 542 1.47 5.56 -27.49
N ARG A 543 0.24 5.98 -27.13
CA ARG A 543 -0.47 7.06 -27.83
C ARG A 543 0.27 8.39 -27.72
N LEU A 544 0.77 8.73 -26.53
CA LEU A 544 1.52 9.97 -26.28
C LEU A 544 2.79 10.06 -27.12
N VAL A 545 3.45 8.94 -27.43
CA VAL A 545 4.62 8.94 -28.31
C VAL A 545 4.27 8.81 -29.80
N GLY A 546 2.98 8.72 -30.16
CA GLY A 546 2.50 8.79 -31.54
C GLY A 546 2.12 7.45 -32.17
N ALA A 547 2.03 6.36 -31.43
CA ALA A 547 1.53 5.08 -31.93
C ALA A 547 -0.02 5.12 -32.11
N ARG A 548 -0.51 4.35 -33.08
CA ARG A 548 -1.95 4.29 -33.42
C ARG A 548 -2.64 3.18 -32.62
N LEU A 549 -3.37 3.56 -31.62
CA LEU A 549 -4.17 2.66 -30.79
C LEU A 549 -5.64 3.14 -30.84
N ALA A 550 -6.29 2.87 -31.95
CA ALA A 550 -7.64 3.36 -32.26
C ALA A 550 -8.69 2.32 -31.83
N TRP A 551 -9.04 2.30 -30.56
CA TRP A 551 -10.18 1.56 -30.03
C TRP A 551 -10.88 2.32 -28.93
N GLU A 552 -12.18 2.04 -28.75
CA GLU A 552 -12.91 2.41 -27.55
C GLU A 552 -12.74 1.34 -26.47
N GLU A 553 -12.64 1.76 -25.22
CA GLU A 553 -12.58 0.84 -24.09
C GLU A 553 -13.89 0.05 -24.01
N GLN A 554 -13.78 -1.26 -23.89
CA GLN A 554 -14.91 -2.14 -23.64
C GLN A 554 -15.11 -2.31 -22.14
N LYS A 555 -16.34 -2.21 -21.66
CA LYS A 555 -16.66 -2.59 -20.28
C LYS A 555 -16.70 -4.10 -20.16
N LEU A 556 -15.83 -4.67 -19.34
CA LEU A 556 -15.86 -6.06 -18.92
C LEU A 556 -16.43 -6.19 -17.51
N HIS A 557 -17.02 -7.33 -17.22
CA HIS A 557 -17.66 -7.65 -15.94
C HIS A 557 -17.22 -9.03 -15.47
N PHE A 558 -16.43 -9.09 -14.42
CA PHE A 558 -16.04 -10.34 -13.76
C PHE A 558 -16.27 -10.22 -12.26
N GLY A 559 -16.81 -11.27 -11.65
CA GLY A 559 -17.04 -11.29 -10.20
C GLY A 559 -17.89 -10.12 -9.66
N GLY A 560 -18.77 -9.53 -10.49
CA GLY A 560 -19.55 -8.34 -10.13
C GLY A 560 -18.80 -7.00 -10.22
N VAL A 561 -17.54 -7.01 -10.60
CA VAL A 561 -16.74 -5.79 -10.83
C VAL A 561 -16.78 -5.39 -12.29
N SER A 562 -17.08 -4.11 -12.56
CA SER A 562 -17.01 -3.51 -13.89
C SER A 562 -15.74 -2.71 -14.04
N PHE A 563 -15.00 -2.90 -15.13
CA PHE A 563 -13.83 -2.12 -15.48
C PHE A 563 -13.71 -1.96 -16.99
N ALA A 564 -12.97 -0.95 -17.41
CA ALA A 564 -12.70 -0.70 -18.82
C ALA A 564 -11.50 -1.53 -19.27
N ALA A 565 -11.59 -2.19 -20.42
CA ALA A 565 -10.54 -3.02 -20.99
C ALA A 565 -10.23 -2.64 -22.43
N GLY A 566 -8.95 -2.63 -22.73
CA GLY A 566 -8.36 -2.46 -24.06
C GLY A 566 -7.37 -3.57 -24.37
N ALA A 567 -6.36 -3.28 -25.18
CA ALA A 567 -5.23 -4.18 -25.39
C ALA A 567 -4.44 -4.42 -24.10
N HIS A 568 -3.90 -5.60 -23.96
CA HIS A 568 -2.99 -5.95 -22.86
C HIS A 568 -1.57 -5.48 -23.21
N VAL A 569 -1.25 -4.24 -22.84
CA VAL A 569 0.08 -3.68 -23.12
C VAL A 569 0.92 -3.70 -21.85
N VAL A 570 2.07 -4.37 -21.89
CA VAL A 570 3.05 -4.42 -20.81
C VAL A 570 4.38 -3.90 -21.34
N LEU A 571 4.81 -2.75 -20.86
CA LEU A 571 6.11 -2.15 -21.12
C LEU A 571 6.92 -2.20 -19.85
N SER A 572 8.03 -2.94 -19.84
CA SER A 572 8.85 -3.02 -18.64
C SER A 572 9.62 -1.72 -18.38
N PRO A 573 9.98 -1.44 -17.12
CA PRO A 573 10.87 -0.32 -16.81
C PRO A 573 12.23 -0.42 -17.52
N SER A 574 12.74 -1.63 -17.75
CA SER A 574 13.98 -1.84 -18.50
C SER A 574 13.86 -1.45 -19.98
N PHE A 575 12.68 -1.57 -20.58
CA PHE A 575 12.42 -1.07 -21.92
C PHE A 575 12.36 0.46 -21.96
N ALA A 576 11.55 1.06 -21.07
CA ALA A 576 11.40 2.52 -21.04
C ALA A 576 10.91 3.00 -19.65
N PRO A 577 11.80 3.50 -18.77
CA PRO A 577 11.42 4.02 -17.46
C PRO A 577 10.74 5.38 -17.50
N THR A 578 10.86 6.14 -18.60
CA THR A 578 10.31 7.49 -18.78
C THR A 578 9.69 7.66 -20.17
N LEU A 579 8.83 8.69 -20.30
CA LEU A 579 8.20 8.99 -21.59
C LEU A 579 9.23 9.39 -22.66
N ALA A 580 10.28 10.11 -22.28
CA ALA A 580 11.36 10.49 -23.20
C ALA A 580 12.12 9.26 -23.73
N VAL A 581 12.45 8.32 -22.86
CA VAL A 581 13.07 7.05 -23.27
C VAL A 581 12.11 6.25 -24.12
N LEU A 582 10.83 6.16 -23.77
CA LEU A 582 9.83 5.47 -24.56
C LEU A 582 9.77 6.04 -25.99
N LYS A 583 9.75 7.37 -26.15
CA LYS A 583 9.76 8.02 -27.46
C LYS A 583 10.99 7.63 -28.29
N SER A 584 12.16 7.49 -27.68
CA SER A 584 13.39 7.09 -28.38
C SER A 584 13.41 5.63 -28.83
N ARG A 585 12.50 4.78 -28.30
CA ARG A 585 12.39 3.36 -28.70
C ARG A 585 11.68 3.16 -30.05
N PHE A 586 11.10 4.21 -30.59
CA PHE A 586 10.35 4.15 -31.86
C PHE A 586 11.01 5.02 -32.94
N SER A 587 11.49 4.43 -33.99
CA SER A 587 12.00 5.21 -35.16
C SER A 587 10.88 5.89 -35.94
N SER A 588 9.70 5.27 -35.98
CA SER A 588 8.51 5.78 -36.65
C SER A 588 7.23 5.36 -35.94
N PRO A 589 6.86 6.07 -34.82
CA PRO A 589 5.69 5.67 -34.01
C PRO A 589 4.39 5.53 -34.86
N ALA A 590 4.20 6.36 -35.87
CA ALA A 590 3.03 6.30 -36.76
C ALA A 590 2.90 4.98 -37.53
N ARG A 591 3.98 4.19 -37.62
CA ARG A 591 3.99 2.83 -38.22
C ARG A 591 3.69 1.73 -37.20
N VAL A 592 3.40 2.11 -35.95
CA VAL A 592 3.04 1.18 -34.90
C VAL A 592 1.54 1.26 -34.63
N SER A 593 0.84 0.16 -34.80
CA SER A 593 -0.57 0.03 -34.42
C SER A 593 -0.83 -1.25 -33.67
N VAL A 594 -1.73 -1.17 -32.67
CA VAL A 594 -2.10 -2.29 -31.80
C VAL A 594 -3.62 -2.35 -31.72
N THR A 595 -4.23 -3.48 -32.03
CA THR A 595 -5.69 -3.65 -31.92
C THR A 595 -6.12 -3.92 -30.48
N ARG A 596 -7.40 -3.74 -30.19
CA ARG A 596 -7.97 -3.92 -28.84
C ARG A 596 -7.76 -5.34 -28.27
N ARG A 597 -7.81 -6.38 -29.11
CA ARG A 597 -7.64 -7.77 -28.67
C ARG A 597 -6.19 -8.20 -28.52
N SER A 598 -5.24 -7.29 -28.79
CA SER A 598 -3.82 -7.63 -28.79
C SER A 598 -3.24 -7.70 -27.39
N THR A 599 -2.21 -8.53 -27.25
CA THR A 599 -1.29 -8.57 -26.11
C THR A 599 0.12 -8.22 -26.62
N LEU A 600 0.67 -7.11 -26.13
CA LEU A 600 2.01 -6.65 -26.44
C LEU A 600 2.84 -6.60 -25.17
N VAL A 601 3.89 -7.40 -25.10
CA VAL A 601 4.88 -7.36 -24.01
C VAL A 601 6.22 -6.97 -24.57
N VAL A 602 6.86 -5.93 -24.00
CA VAL A 602 8.21 -5.52 -24.38
C VAL A 602 9.05 -5.29 -23.15
N GLU A 603 10.09 -6.10 -23.02
CA GLU A 603 11.07 -6.04 -21.93
C GLU A 603 12.50 -5.96 -22.49
N GLY A 604 13.36 -5.11 -21.91
CA GLY A 604 14.78 -5.00 -22.23
C GLY A 604 15.21 -3.69 -22.86
N ALA A 605 16.33 -3.17 -22.38
CA ALA A 605 16.85 -1.84 -22.73
C ALA A 605 17.32 -1.70 -24.19
N GLY A 606 17.70 -2.81 -24.84
CA GLY A 606 18.19 -2.81 -26.23
C GLY A 606 17.10 -2.89 -27.29
N VAL A 607 15.82 -2.97 -26.91
CA VAL A 607 14.72 -3.16 -27.90
C VAL A 607 14.30 -1.82 -28.50
N THR A 608 14.11 -1.83 -29.84
CA THR A 608 13.50 -0.71 -30.59
C THR A 608 12.39 -1.25 -31.52
N ILE A 609 11.38 -0.43 -31.76
CA ILE A 609 10.25 -0.80 -32.61
C ILE A 609 10.18 0.17 -33.81
N ASP A 610 10.53 -0.32 -35.01
CA ASP A 610 10.54 0.48 -36.23
C ASP A 610 9.18 0.43 -36.94
N SER A 611 8.56 -0.75 -37.00
CA SER A 611 7.23 -0.94 -37.56
C SER A 611 6.55 -2.17 -36.94
N LEU A 612 5.25 -2.04 -36.63
CA LEU A 612 4.44 -3.11 -36.06
C LEU A 612 2.94 -2.83 -36.24
N GLU A 613 2.26 -3.70 -36.99
CA GLU A 613 0.80 -3.76 -36.94
C GLU A 613 0.40 -5.04 -36.24
N LEU A 614 -0.11 -4.93 -35.01
CA LEU A 614 -0.41 -6.07 -34.15
C LEU A 614 -1.91 -6.31 -34.01
N ASP A 615 -2.34 -7.53 -34.37
CA ASP A 615 -3.67 -8.07 -34.14
C ASP A 615 -3.55 -9.50 -33.57
N GLY A 616 -3.20 -9.58 -32.28
CA GLY A 616 -2.91 -10.83 -31.57
C GLY A 616 -1.84 -10.67 -30.52
N VAL A 617 -0.94 -11.64 -30.37
CA VAL A 617 0.12 -11.65 -29.36
C VAL A 617 1.48 -11.38 -29.98
N LEU A 618 2.25 -10.49 -29.35
CA LEU A 618 3.69 -10.36 -29.53
C LEU A 618 4.34 -10.18 -28.15
N VAL A 619 5.23 -11.08 -27.80
CA VAL A 619 6.01 -11.04 -26.55
C VAL A 619 7.48 -10.95 -26.91
N ILE A 620 8.15 -9.93 -26.40
CA ILE A 620 9.58 -9.71 -26.55
C ILE A 620 10.17 -9.57 -25.13
N ASP A 621 10.85 -10.60 -24.68
CA ASP A 621 11.58 -10.62 -23.42
C ASP A 621 13.09 -10.63 -23.71
N ALA A 622 13.69 -9.46 -23.63
CA ALA A 622 15.12 -9.23 -23.68
C ALA A 622 15.67 -8.69 -22.33
N SER A 623 14.97 -8.96 -21.24
CA SER A 623 15.33 -8.47 -19.91
C SER A 623 16.64 -9.05 -19.38
N GLU A 624 16.99 -10.26 -19.82
CA GLU A 624 18.26 -10.94 -19.49
C GLU A 624 19.32 -10.86 -20.59
N ALA A 625 19.08 -10.07 -21.65
CA ALA A 625 20.05 -9.86 -22.70
C ALA A 625 21.25 -9.06 -22.20
N ASP A 626 22.43 -9.31 -22.78
CA ASP A 626 23.60 -8.46 -22.56
C ASP A 626 23.27 -7.00 -22.90
N PRO A 627 23.69 -6.01 -22.11
CA PRO A 627 23.41 -4.60 -22.38
C PRO A 627 23.87 -4.09 -23.76
N SER A 628 24.83 -4.76 -24.39
CA SER A 628 25.30 -4.46 -25.77
C SER A 628 24.42 -5.03 -26.87
N VAL A 629 23.48 -5.92 -26.55
CA VAL A 629 22.56 -6.52 -27.52
C VAL A 629 21.49 -5.50 -27.89
N THR A 630 21.28 -5.33 -29.18
CA THR A 630 20.17 -4.54 -29.74
C THR A 630 19.21 -5.43 -30.51
N LEU A 631 17.90 -5.17 -30.36
CA LEU A 631 16.86 -5.85 -31.11
C LEU A 631 15.95 -4.83 -31.80
N ALA A 632 15.92 -4.84 -33.12
CA ALA A 632 14.99 -4.03 -33.90
C ALA A 632 13.78 -4.86 -34.32
N VAL A 633 12.57 -4.36 -34.03
CA VAL A 633 11.31 -4.96 -34.45
C VAL A 633 10.83 -4.31 -35.74
N ARG A 634 10.80 -5.08 -36.85
CA ARG A 634 10.53 -4.58 -38.22
C ARG A 634 9.57 -5.50 -38.95
N PHE A 635 8.28 -5.36 -38.73
CA PHE A 635 7.27 -6.08 -39.49
C PHE A 635 6.77 -5.23 -40.65
N ALA A 636 6.90 -5.74 -41.87
CA ALA A 636 6.36 -5.11 -43.11
C ALA A 636 4.88 -5.49 -43.30
N ARG A 637 4.41 -6.57 -42.69
CA ARG A 637 3.03 -7.08 -42.75
C ARG A 637 2.45 -7.13 -41.34
N PRO A 638 1.11 -7.07 -41.18
CA PRO A 638 0.47 -7.24 -39.91
C PRO A 638 0.82 -8.58 -39.24
N VAL A 639 1.13 -8.53 -37.94
CA VAL A 639 1.24 -9.71 -37.07
C VAL A 639 -0.17 -10.11 -36.64
N VAL A 640 -0.70 -11.20 -37.19
CA VAL A 640 -2.05 -11.68 -36.93
C VAL A 640 -1.99 -13.09 -36.35
N ASN A 641 -2.56 -13.27 -35.16
CA ASN A 641 -2.71 -14.60 -34.54
C ASN A 641 -3.93 -14.63 -33.60
N LYS A 642 -4.20 -15.77 -32.94
CA LYS A 642 -5.42 -15.95 -32.12
C LYS A 642 -5.51 -15.01 -30.93
N GLY A 643 -4.39 -14.53 -30.40
CA GLY A 643 -4.37 -13.69 -29.19
C GLY A 643 -4.46 -14.49 -27.89
N TRP A 644 -4.49 -13.76 -26.77
CA TRP A 644 -4.75 -14.32 -25.43
C TRP A 644 -6.02 -13.69 -24.86
N GLU A 645 -6.83 -14.48 -24.19
CA GLU A 645 -8.14 -14.04 -23.74
C GLU A 645 -8.29 -14.17 -22.22
N LEU A 646 -9.04 -13.23 -21.63
CA LEU A 646 -9.48 -13.34 -20.25
C LEU A 646 -10.78 -14.12 -20.24
N VAL A 647 -10.81 -15.22 -19.51
CA VAL A 647 -12.00 -16.09 -19.37
C VAL A 647 -12.46 -16.10 -17.94
N LYS A 648 -13.77 -16.23 -17.76
CA LYS A 648 -14.36 -16.32 -16.42
C LYS A 648 -13.74 -17.49 -15.66
N LEU A 649 -13.47 -17.29 -14.37
CA LEU A 649 -12.99 -18.33 -13.48
C LEU A 649 -14.03 -19.46 -13.39
N GLY A 650 -13.56 -20.71 -13.50
CA GLY A 650 -14.34 -21.92 -13.32
C GLY A 650 -14.69 -22.20 -11.86
N ALA A 651 -15.18 -23.40 -11.57
CA ALA A 651 -15.36 -23.84 -10.20
C ALA A 651 -13.99 -24.08 -9.53
N ASP A 652 -13.91 -23.90 -8.21
CA ASP A 652 -12.63 -24.01 -7.48
C ASP A 652 -11.91 -25.34 -7.72
N GLU A 653 -12.63 -26.45 -7.79
CA GLU A 653 -12.05 -27.76 -8.06
C GLU A 653 -11.52 -27.90 -9.50
N GLU A 654 -12.20 -27.30 -10.46
CA GLU A 654 -11.77 -27.24 -11.86
C GLU A 654 -10.47 -26.42 -11.98
N GLU A 655 -10.42 -25.25 -11.35
CA GLU A 655 -9.24 -24.41 -11.38
C GLU A 655 -8.06 -25.01 -10.61
N ARG A 656 -8.29 -25.70 -9.48
CA ARG A 656 -7.25 -26.46 -8.79
C ARG A 656 -6.68 -27.60 -9.66
N ALA A 657 -7.55 -28.32 -10.36
CA ALA A 657 -7.11 -29.36 -11.28
C ALA A 657 -6.23 -28.80 -12.40
N ARG A 658 -6.66 -27.68 -12.99
CA ARG A 658 -5.89 -26.99 -14.03
C ARG A 658 -4.55 -26.45 -13.52
N LEU A 659 -4.52 -25.82 -12.35
CA LEU A 659 -3.29 -25.34 -11.73
C LEU A 659 -2.31 -26.47 -11.45
N ARG A 660 -2.78 -27.64 -11.03
CA ARG A 660 -1.93 -28.82 -10.85
C ARG A 660 -1.34 -29.29 -12.17
N GLU A 661 -2.13 -29.31 -13.24
CA GLU A 661 -1.69 -29.68 -14.57
C GLU A 661 -0.65 -28.69 -15.11
N GLU A 662 -0.90 -27.40 -15.02
CA GLU A 662 0.03 -26.34 -15.43
C GLU A 662 1.31 -26.35 -14.58
N GLY A 663 1.20 -26.64 -13.26
CA GLY A 663 2.31 -26.83 -12.33
C GLY A 663 3.03 -28.17 -12.50
N GLN A 664 2.67 -29.00 -13.49
CA GLN A 664 3.24 -30.32 -13.72
C GLN A 664 3.19 -31.21 -12.45
N GLY A 665 2.20 -31.00 -11.59
CA GLY A 665 2.02 -31.75 -10.35
C GLY A 665 2.99 -31.39 -9.20
N HIS A 666 3.82 -30.37 -9.36
CA HIS A 666 4.82 -29.99 -8.36
C HIS A 666 4.31 -29.02 -7.30
N LEU A 667 3.09 -28.49 -7.45
CA LEU A 667 2.50 -27.59 -6.47
C LEU A 667 1.99 -28.35 -5.25
N ASP A 668 2.40 -27.92 -4.07
CA ASP A 668 1.79 -28.41 -2.83
C ASP A 668 0.40 -27.76 -2.57
N ALA A 669 -0.31 -28.24 -1.55
CA ALA A 669 -1.67 -27.77 -1.27
C ALA A 669 -1.74 -26.28 -0.90
N ALA A 670 -0.76 -25.76 -0.13
CA ALA A 670 -0.75 -24.37 0.29
C ALA A 670 -0.51 -23.44 -0.90
N GLN A 671 0.31 -23.89 -1.79
CA GLN A 671 0.63 -23.21 -3.03
C GLN A 671 -0.55 -23.13 -3.97
N LEU A 672 -1.25 -24.20 -4.16
CA LEU A 672 -2.48 -24.23 -4.95
C LEU A 672 -3.52 -23.26 -4.39
N GLU A 673 -3.68 -23.22 -3.06
CA GLU A 673 -4.61 -22.31 -2.43
C GLU A 673 -4.21 -20.84 -2.68
N LEU A 674 -2.92 -20.49 -2.54
CA LEU A 674 -2.44 -19.14 -2.82
C LEU A 674 -2.70 -18.71 -4.26
N GLN A 675 -2.44 -19.58 -5.23
CA GLN A 675 -2.72 -19.28 -6.64
C GLN A 675 -4.21 -19.15 -6.92
N LEU A 676 -5.03 -20.03 -6.33
CA LEU A 676 -6.47 -19.94 -6.45
C LEU A 676 -7.00 -18.64 -5.85
N GLU A 677 -6.52 -18.23 -4.67
CA GLU A 677 -6.85 -16.94 -4.05
C GLU A 677 -6.52 -15.76 -4.97
N GLN A 678 -5.35 -15.76 -5.63
CA GLN A 678 -4.98 -14.73 -6.60
C GLN A 678 -5.91 -14.66 -7.81
N LEU A 679 -6.37 -15.80 -8.32
CA LEU A 679 -7.38 -15.86 -9.39
C LEU A 679 -8.74 -15.37 -8.91
N GLN A 680 -9.18 -15.80 -7.72
CA GLN A 680 -10.44 -15.40 -7.11
C GLN A 680 -10.53 -13.88 -6.86
N MET A 681 -9.41 -13.23 -6.53
CA MET A 681 -9.36 -11.78 -6.39
C MET A 681 -9.71 -11.02 -7.68
N ARG A 682 -9.54 -11.66 -8.84
CA ARG A 682 -9.87 -11.10 -10.16
C ARG A 682 -11.21 -11.58 -10.69
N GLY A 683 -11.57 -12.84 -10.44
CA GLY A 683 -12.76 -13.49 -10.99
C GLY A 683 -12.59 -14.00 -12.42
N TYR A 684 -11.37 -13.97 -12.97
CA TYR A 684 -10.98 -14.48 -14.28
C TYR A 684 -9.56 -15.03 -14.27
N ARG A 685 -9.24 -15.77 -15.31
CA ARG A 685 -7.89 -16.22 -15.63
C ARG A 685 -7.50 -15.85 -17.05
N LEU A 686 -6.22 -15.82 -17.34
CA LEU A 686 -5.68 -15.69 -18.69
C LEU A 686 -5.71 -17.05 -19.39
N GLN A 687 -6.35 -17.12 -20.56
CA GLN A 687 -6.27 -18.25 -21.46
C GLN A 687 -5.33 -17.92 -22.62
N LYS A 688 -4.17 -18.60 -22.65
CA LYS A 688 -3.21 -18.49 -23.74
C LYS A 688 -3.71 -19.37 -24.91
N MET A 689 -4.04 -18.74 -26.01
CA MET A 689 -4.40 -19.43 -27.22
C MET A 689 -3.12 -19.88 -27.94
N GLU A 690 -3.23 -20.89 -28.81
CA GLU A 690 -2.13 -21.33 -29.67
C GLU A 690 -1.57 -20.14 -30.44
N THR A 691 -0.29 -19.88 -30.24
CA THR A 691 0.46 -18.77 -30.86
C THR A 691 1.71 -19.35 -31.52
N ASP A 692 2.04 -18.92 -32.73
CA ASP A 692 3.29 -19.29 -33.40
C ASP A 692 4.48 -18.86 -32.50
N PRO A 693 5.39 -19.78 -32.15
CA PRO A 693 6.54 -19.47 -31.28
C PRO A 693 7.39 -18.29 -31.72
N LYS A 694 7.41 -17.96 -33.00
CA LYS A 694 8.15 -16.80 -33.52
C LYS A 694 7.65 -15.45 -32.98
N TYR A 695 6.42 -15.39 -32.44
CA TYR A 695 5.84 -14.19 -31.80
C TYR A 695 6.00 -14.17 -30.29
N VAL A 696 6.68 -15.18 -29.72
CA VAL A 696 7.05 -15.23 -28.30
C VAL A 696 8.55 -15.38 -28.22
N VAL A 697 9.24 -14.25 -28.25
CA VAL A 697 10.70 -14.19 -28.38
C VAL A 697 11.31 -13.93 -27.01
N THR A 698 12.28 -14.77 -26.64
CA THR A 698 13.09 -14.57 -25.43
C THR A 698 14.56 -14.52 -25.81
N LEU A 699 15.21 -13.40 -25.53
CA LEU A 699 16.66 -13.23 -25.63
C LEU A 699 17.27 -13.46 -24.26
N LYS A 700 17.83 -14.66 -24.05
CA LYS A 700 18.67 -14.95 -22.89
C LYS A 700 20.12 -14.67 -23.24
N GLY A 701 20.91 -14.24 -22.27
CA GLY A 701 22.33 -13.98 -22.43
C GLY A 701 23.05 -15.15 -23.14
N ARG A 702 23.01 -15.13 -24.46
CA ARG A 702 23.84 -15.99 -25.30
C ARG A 702 25.24 -15.42 -25.17
N GLY A 703 26.06 -16.08 -24.37
CA GLY A 703 27.37 -15.61 -23.97
C GLY A 703 28.14 -14.92 -25.06
N LYS A 704 28.64 -13.73 -24.74
CA LYS A 704 29.76 -13.01 -25.37
C LYS A 704 29.63 -12.49 -26.80
N SER A 705 28.48 -12.23 -27.36
CA SER A 705 28.41 -11.49 -28.62
C SER A 705 27.54 -10.23 -28.44
N SER A 706 28.17 -9.06 -28.61
CA SER A 706 27.51 -7.84 -29.03
C SER A 706 26.83 -8.11 -30.37
N GLY A 707 25.54 -8.50 -30.32
CA GLY A 707 24.79 -8.87 -31.53
C GLY A 707 23.73 -7.82 -31.81
N ARG A 708 23.56 -7.52 -33.10
CA ARG A 708 22.38 -6.82 -33.61
C ARG A 708 21.39 -7.86 -34.08
N PHE A 709 20.18 -7.81 -33.57
CA PHE A 709 19.12 -8.73 -33.94
C PHE A 709 17.98 -7.98 -34.61
N VAL A 710 17.30 -8.67 -35.49
CA VAL A 710 16.04 -8.21 -36.09
C VAL A 710 14.96 -9.24 -35.84
N LEU A 711 13.77 -8.77 -35.48
CA LEU A 711 12.56 -9.56 -35.42
C LEU A 711 11.60 -9.09 -36.54
N ASP A 712 11.31 -9.97 -37.47
CA ASP A 712 10.42 -9.72 -38.61
C ASP A 712 9.55 -10.94 -38.95
N GLU A 713 8.98 -10.99 -40.14
CA GLU A 713 8.12 -12.10 -40.61
C GLU A 713 8.85 -13.44 -40.65
N SER A 714 10.18 -13.44 -40.81
CA SER A 714 10.99 -14.67 -40.81
C SER A 714 11.31 -15.19 -39.40
N GLY A 715 11.02 -14.38 -38.38
CA GLY A 715 11.35 -14.63 -36.99
C GLY A 715 12.58 -13.84 -36.53
N LEU A 716 13.18 -14.28 -35.41
CA LEU A 716 14.37 -13.65 -34.86
C LEU A 716 15.63 -14.11 -35.55
N HIS A 717 16.43 -13.19 -36.08
CA HIS A 717 17.73 -13.46 -36.70
C HIS A 717 18.77 -12.39 -36.39
N GLU A 718 20.03 -12.69 -36.53
CA GLU A 718 21.15 -11.75 -36.38
C GLU A 718 21.36 -10.96 -37.68
N GLU A 719 21.55 -9.62 -37.55
CA GLU A 719 21.74 -8.69 -38.67
C GLU A 719 23.21 -8.66 -39.09
#